data_8cfc0b3fd0a9d7aedffb3336bcae7863
#
_entry.id   8cfc0b3fd0a9d7aedffb3336bcae7863
#
_cell.length_a   1.000
_cell.length_b   1.000
_cell.length_c   1.000
_cell.angle_alpha   90.00
_cell.angle_beta   90.00
_cell.angle_gamma   90.00
#
_symmetry.space_group_name_H-M   'P 1'
#
loop_
_entity.id
_entity.type
_entity.pdbx_description
1 polymer ?
#
loop_
_entity_poly.entity_id
_entity_poly.type
_entity_poly.pdbx_seq_one_letter_code
_entity_poly.pdbx_strand_id
1 'polypeptide(L)'
;MNRHRIFPCGAISAAAGIASAHSSLYLFLMISFFLFFILCFFKKQILLFIICAAICILYVTSFYMIEHFNTTIYHEGKFHSLASVRDIPIIDGDRLSFTAETDKGEALKAGYTIRSPQEKRTLSALQPGSICVMQGELRAPKKETVPGTFNQKESLYQKGIHWFFSVQSIKNCKPGGGLMPFLLKIRKAGLDFTEENMADPAAGIARALTFGDRFLIEQDVLDGYQRLGIIHLLAISGLHVGLLSAALFHIFIRFGMTRECAKWLLVFGLPVAAVLTGGAPSVMRAVFMSEIYLLASLFKKNFKSADVISIACLGLLLYHPYLLFQAGFQLSFAVSFVFILSKEILIRPKSRISQLLLGSFLAQLASLPILLFHFQEFSFLSTVMNLLFIPLYIFIIMPLSFGSLLAFICFRPLGEAATCVLDRLLVWSHQAVKSVSAADILVFSAVKPPDILLFFYFAAIFLFLLILEKEMSFRAVMIPSGLLAAVFVIHVCLPQIAGEGEVTMLDIGQGDSMYVSAPGQNGTVFIDTGGTVSFRKERWRNRKKDFSLGESVLMPFLASKGVKKLDALILTHADQDHIGEAQVLIQKHKVKQLIVPKGFAAEPSDEKLLRLALKEGIEVNVAKRGDILHIGNLEFYVLSPKEADKNSKNNGSLVLWMKAGGFSWLLTGDLEKEGEKEMMKEYPNLKADILKVGHHGSKGSTGEELIKQIEPKAAIISAGEHNRYGHPHGEVLDILNRHDVKVFRTDRHGSIQYLFRGGNGTFLLHPPYDKVHSPQEKMTAEKQQSSKSRLPDGE
;
A
#
# COMPACT_ATOMS: atom_id res chain seq x y z
N MET A 1 -44.99 2.32 -6.96
CA MET A 1 -43.61 1.95 -6.67
C MET A 1 -42.80 3.23 -6.46
N ASN A 2 -42.16 3.38 -5.30
CA ASN A 2 -41.41 4.60 -4.99
C ASN A 2 -40.11 4.59 -5.84
N ARG A 3 -40.05 5.31 -6.98
CA ARG A 3 -38.92 5.39 -7.92
C ARG A 3 -37.59 5.65 -7.22
N HIS A 4 -37.62 6.35 -6.09
CA HIS A 4 -36.43 6.70 -5.29
C HIS A 4 -35.76 5.54 -4.55
N ARG A 5 -36.26 4.31 -4.63
CA ARG A 5 -35.59 3.13 -4.04
C ARG A 5 -34.85 2.27 -5.06
N ILE A 6 -35.16 2.43 -6.35
CA ILE A 6 -34.61 1.58 -7.41
C ILE A 6 -33.09 1.79 -7.57
N PHE A 7 -32.64 3.03 -7.70
CA PHE A 7 -31.23 3.33 -7.94
C PHE A 7 -30.30 2.95 -6.77
N PRO A 8 -30.61 3.29 -5.50
CA PRO A 8 -29.78 2.87 -4.38
C PRO A 8 -29.72 1.35 -4.21
N CYS A 9 -30.84 0.65 -4.34
CA CYS A 9 -30.86 -0.81 -4.28
C CYS A 9 -30.10 -1.42 -5.47
N GLY A 10 -30.22 -0.83 -6.66
CA GLY A 10 -29.47 -1.25 -7.86
C GLY A 10 -27.96 -1.09 -7.70
N ALA A 11 -27.50 0.01 -7.12
CA ALA A 11 -26.06 0.23 -6.89
C ALA A 11 -25.48 -0.80 -5.89
N ILE A 12 -26.21 -1.13 -4.84
CA ILE A 12 -25.83 -2.19 -3.90
C ILE A 12 -25.79 -3.54 -4.61
N SER A 13 -26.78 -3.85 -5.45
CA SER A 13 -26.85 -5.11 -6.20
C SER A 13 -25.71 -5.22 -7.22
N ALA A 14 -25.34 -4.13 -7.89
CA ALA A 14 -24.21 -4.08 -8.81
C ALA A 14 -22.88 -4.35 -8.09
N ALA A 15 -22.65 -3.67 -6.96
CA ALA A 15 -21.46 -3.89 -6.13
C ALA A 15 -21.40 -5.33 -5.62
N ALA A 16 -22.55 -5.88 -5.15
CA ALA A 16 -22.65 -7.27 -4.74
C ALA A 16 -22.34 -8.26 -5.88
N GLY A 17 -22.85 -7.99 -7.08
CA GLY A 17 -22.56 -8.81 -8.27
C GLY A 17 -21.08 -8.84 -8.62
N ILE A 18 -20.43 -7.68 -8.73
CA ILE A 18 -19.00 -7.59 -9.06
C ILE A 18 -18.15 -8.30 -8.01
N ALA A 19 -18.42 -8.02 -6.72
CA ALA A 19 -17.62 -8.59 -5.64
C ALA A 19 -17.81 -10.12 -5.57
N SER A 20 -19.00 -10.64 -5.84
CA SER A 20 -19.25 -12.10 -5.92
C SER A 20 -18.53 -12.76 -7.10
N ALA A 21 -18.28 -12.04 -8.19
CA ALA A 21 -17.56 -12.54 -9.34
C ALA A 21 -16.04 -12.54 -9.15
N HIS A 22 -15.50 -11.61 -8.35
CA HIS A 22 -14.04 -11.44 -8.19
C HIS A 22 -13.43 -12.35 -7.12
N SER A 23 -14.09 -12.59 -5.99
CA SER A 23 -13.45 -13.26 -4.86
C SER A 23 -14.42 -14.03 -3.97
N SER A 24 -13.83 -14.79 -3.03
CA SER A 24 -14.53 -15.50 -1.94
C SER A 24 -15.30 -14.59 -0.95
N LEU A 25 -15.46 -13.31 -1.23
CA LEU A 25 -16.42 -12.40 -0.55
C LEU A 25 -17.87 -12.89 -0.72
N TYR A 26 -18.05 -14.07 -1.30
CA TYR A 26 -19.32 -14.73 -1.56
C TYR A 26 -20.24 -14.79 -0.36
N LEU A 27 -19.70 -15.09 0.82
CA LEU A 27 -20.53 -15.31 2.00
C LEU A 27 -21.20 -13.99 2.48
N PHE A 28 -20.44 -12.92 2.52
CA PHE A 28 -20.94 -11.60 2.94
C PHE A 28 -22.02 -11.07 1.99
N LEU A 29 -21.76 -11.23 0.69
CA LEU A 29 -22.66 -10.72 -0.33
C LEU A 29 -23.89 -11.62 -0.52
N MET A 30 -23.73 -12.93 -0.40
CA MET A 30 -24.85 -13.86 -0.33
C MET A 30 -25.74 -13.56 0.88
N ILE A 31 -25.17 -13.33 2.05
CA ILE A 31 -25.94 -12.98 3.24
C ILE A 31 -26.64 -11.63 3.06
N SER A 32 -25.94 -10.61 2.55
CA SER A 32 -26.53 -9.29 2.29
C SER A 32 -27.62 -9.34 1.23
N PHE A 33 -27.40 -10.12 0.16
CA PHE A 33 -28.38 -10.35 -0.89
C PHE A 33 -29.57 -11.17 -0.40
N PHE A 34 -29.34 -12.18 0.42
CA PHE A 34 -30.38 -13.00 1.04
C PHE A 34 -31.22 -12.21 2.05
N LEU A 35 -30.61 -11.38 2.88
CA LEU A 35 -31.31 -10.46 3.79
C LEU A 35 -32.15 -9.43 3.03
N PHE A 36 -31.58 -8.87 1.94
CA PHE A 36 -32.30 -7.96 1.06
C PHE A 36 -33.47 -8.66 0.37
N PHE A 37 -33.28 -9.90 -0.09
CA PHE A 37 -34.33 -10.76 -0.64
C PHE A 37 -35.47 -10.97 0.35
N ILE A 38 -35.15 -11.35 1.59
CA ILE A 38 -36.12 -11.52 2.66
C ILE A 38 -36.91 -10.24 2.90
N LEU A 39 -36.23 -9.08 2.99
CA LEU A 39 -36.87 -7.77 3.19
C LEU A 39 -37.80 -7.38 2.03
N CYS A 40 -37.41 -7.65 0.79
CA CYS A 40 -38.24 -7.40 -0.38
C CYS A 40 -39.46 -8.34 -0.45
N PHE A 41 -39.28 -9.61 -0.11
CA PHE A 41 -40.32 -10.61 -0.08
C PHE A 41 -41.39 -10.32 0.97
N PHE A 42 -40.95 -10.05 2.21
CA PHE A 42 -41.89 -9.69 3.30
C PHE A 42 -42.65 -8.39 3.04
N LYS A 43 -42.09 -7.44 2.29
CA LYS A 43 -42.71 -6.18 1.90
C LYS A 43 -43.51 -6.26 0.59
N LYS A 44 -43.70 -7.42 -0.01
CA LYS A 44 -44.37 -7.66 -1.32
C LYS A 44 -43.84 -6.78 -2.46
N GLN A 45 -42.49 -6.51 -2.48
CA GLN A 45 -41.85 -5.68 -3.50
C GLN A 45 -41.14 -6.54 -4.58
N ILE A 46 -41.88 -7.50 -5.16
CA ILE A 46 -41.32 -8.47 -6.12
C ILE A 46 -40.66 -7.78 -7.33
N LEU A 47 -41.27 -6.71 -7.86
CA LEU A 47 -40.72 -5.98 -9.00
C LEU A 47 -39.37 -5.34 -8.70
N LEU A 48 -39.18 -4.76 -7.50
CA LEU A 48 -37.87 -4.21 -7.08
C LEU A 48 -36.84 -5.31 -6.99
N PHE A 49 -37.20 -6.47 -6.47
CA PHE A 49 -36.32 -7.64 -6.41
C PHE A 49 -35.88 -8.08 -7.79
N ILE A 50 -36.82 -8.22 -8.75
CA ILE A 50 -36.49 -8.62 -10.14
C ILE A 50 -35.52 -7.64 -10.77
N ILE A 51 -35.73 -6.33 -10.59
CA ILE A 51 -34.83 -5.29 -11.11
C ILE A 51 -33.44 -5.41 -10.48
N CYS A 52 -33.36 -5.59 -9.17
CA CYS A 52 -32.08 -5.75 -8.48
C CYS A 52 -31.33 -7.02 -8.89
N ALA A 53 -32.04 -8.13 -9.06
CA ALA A 53 -31.47 -9.37 -9.57
C ALA A 53 -30.96 -9.22 -11.00
N ALA A 54 -31.71 -8.57 -11.87
CA ALA A 54 -31.29 -8.27 -13.24
C ALA A 54 -30.04 -7.37 -13.28
N ILE A 55 -29.95 -6.36 -12.44
CA ILE A 55 -28.78 -5.51 -12.30
C ILE A 55 -27.59 -6.33 -11.79
N CYS A 56 -27.77 -7.17 -10.77
CA CYS A 56 -26.71 -8.04 -10.27
C CYS A 56 -26.15 -8.93 -11.38
N ILE A 57 -27.02 -9.60 -12.12
CA ILE A 57 -26.62 -10.48 -13.26
C ILE A 57 -25.89 -9.66 -14.34
N LEU A 58 -26.38 -8.47 -14.68
CA LEU A 58 -25.74 -7.59 -15.65
C LEU A 58 -24.29 -7.25 -15.24
N TYR A 59 -24.05 -6.92 -13.96
CA TYR A 59 -22.73 -6.55 -13.49
C TYR A 59 -21.80 -7.75 -13.31
N VAL A 60 -22.31 -8.91 -12.94
CA VAL A 60 -21.57 -10.18 -12.97
C VAL A 60 -21.11 -10.48 -14.39
N THR A 61 -22.02 -10.41 -15.36
CA THR A 61 -21.70 -10.66 -16.79
C THR A 61 -20.71 -9.65 -17.33
N SER A 62 -20.89 -8.36 -17.01
CA SER A 62 -19.97 -7.29 -17.39
C SER A 62 -18.57 -7.53 -16.82
N PHE A 63 -18.47 -7.95 -15.55
CA PHE A 63 -17.19 -8.28 -14.92
C PHE A 63 -16.50 -9.43 -15.65
N TYR A 64 -17.19 -10.55 -15.88
CA TYR A 64 -16.63 -11.69 -16.62
C TYR A 64 -16.27 -11.36 -18.06
N MET A 65 -17.02 -10.48 -18.74
CA MET A 65 -16.65 -9.99 -20.07
C MET A 65 -15.32 -9.22 -20.03
N ILE A 66 -15.20 -8.28 -19.10
CA ILE A 66 -13.96 -7.49 -18.96
C ILE A 66 -12.78 -8.39 -18.59
N GLU A 67 -12.98 -9.36 -17.68
CA GLU A 67 -11.98 -10.34 -17.30
C GLU A 67 -11.54 -11.21 -18.48
N HIS A 68 -12.50 -11.64 -19.31
CA HIS A 68 -12.21 -12.45 -20.51
C HIS A 68 -11.37 -11.71 -21.54
N PHE A 69 -11.58 -10.39 -21.67
CA PHE A 69 -10.79 -9.54 -22.59
C PHE A 69 -9.51 -8.99 -21.95
N ASN A 70 -9.35 -9.10 -20.64
CA ASN A 70 -8.15 -8.65 -19.95
C ASN A 70 -7.03 -9.70 -20.06
N THR A 71 -6.55 -9.91 -21.28
CA THR A 71 -5.51 -10.87 -21.63
C THR A 71 -4.37 -10.20 -22.34
N THR A 72 -3.21 -10.86 -22.40
CA THR A 72 -2.04 -10.39 -23.14
C THR A 72 -1.73 -11.28 -24.33
N ILE A 73 -1.23 -10.65 -25.39
CA ILE A 73 -0.74 -11.35 -26.60
C ILE A 73 0.78 -11.49 -26.58
N TYR A 74 1.48 -10.89 -25.62
CA TYR A 74 2.92 -10.90 -25.53
C TYR A 74 3.42 -11.93 -24.52
N HIS A 75 4.69 -12.27 -24.63
CA HIS A 75 5.39 -13.20 -23.74
C HIS A 75 6.61 -12.51 -23.14
N GLU A 76 7.10 -13.06 -22.05
CA GLU A 76 8.32 -12.59 -21.38
C GLU A 76 9.54 -12.72 -22.29
N GLY A 77 10.43 -11.74 -22.26
CA GLY A 77 11.68 -11.74 -22.98
C GLY A 77 11.95 -10.48 -23.81
N LYS A 78 12.85 -10.60 -24.78
CA LYS A 78 13.23 -9.47 -25.65
C LYS A 78 12.06 -8.94 -26.43
N PHE A 79 11.89 -7.62 -26.44
CA PHE A 79 10.77 -6.95 -27.05
C PHE A 79 11.20 -5.70 -27.81
N HIS A 80 10.62 -5.56 -29.00
CA HIS A 80 10.81 -4.40 -29.86
C HIS A 80 9.47 -4.01 -30.49
N SER A 81 9.08 -2.76 -30.33
CA SER A 81 7.81 -2.27 -30.89
C SER A 81 7.85 -0.77 -31.15
N LEU A 82 7.01 -0.33 -32.07
CA LEU A 82 6.59 1.04 -32.18
C LEU A 82 5.51 1.26 -31.12
N ALA A 83 5.78 2.12 -30.14
CA ALA A 83 4.86 2.35 -29.04
C ALA A 83 4.59 3.84 -28.80
N SER A 84 3.35 4.16 -28.45
CA SER A 84 2.93 5.51 -28.08
C SER A 84 3.02 5.72 -26.58
N VAL A 85 3.39 6.92 -26.14
CA VAL A 85 3.39 7.35 -24.74
C VAL A 85 1.96 7.73 -24.34
N ARG A 86 1.32 6.90 -23.50
CA ARG A 86 -0.10 7.05 -23.16
C ARG A 86 -0.38 8.05 -22.05
N ASP A 87 0.54 8.15 -21.08
CA ASP A 87 0.43 9.04 -19.92
C ASP A 87 1.54 10.11 -19.91
N ILE A 88 1.58 10.94 -18.88
CA ILE A 88 2.65 11.92 -18.70
C ILE A 88 3.92 11.20 -18.24
N PRO A 89 5.04 11.27 -18.99
CA PRO A 89 6.30 10.68 -18.55
C PRO A 89 6.82 11.34 -17.27
N ILE A 90 7.20 10.52 -16.30
CA ILE A 90 7.76 10.98 -15.04
C ILE A 90 9.25 10.69 -15.01
N ILE A 91 10.06 11.72 -14.82
CA ILE A 91 11.50 11.60 -14.61
C ILE A 91 11.82 11.87 -13.15
N ASP A 92 12.37 10.86 -12.48
CA ASP A 92 12.83 10.95 -11.11
C ASP A 92 14.31 10.53 -11.03
N GLY A 93 15.17 11.50 -10.85
CA GLY A 93 16.61 11.28 -10.91
C GLY A 93 17.05 10.72 -12.27
N ASP A 94 17.56 9.49 -12.27
CA ASP A 94 17.98 8.74 -13.44
C ASP A 94 16.91 7.79 -14.00
N ARG A 95 15.68 7.81 -13.46
CA ARG A 95 14.60 6.91 -13.88
C ARG A 95 13.52 7.67 -14.63
N LEU A 96 13.24 7.24 -15.85
CA LEU A 96 12.06 7.62 -16.62
C LEU A 96 11.02 6.50 -16.52
N SER A 97 9.78 6.84 -16.20
CA SER A 97 8.65 5.90 -16.15
C SER A 97 7.41 6.47 -16.84
N PHE A 98 6.73 5.65 -17.62
CA PHE A 98 5.49 5.98 -18.30
C PHE A 98 4.71 4.72 -18.66
N THR A 99 3.47 4.90 -19.13
CA THR A 99 2.69 3.82 -19.74
C THR A 99 2.85 3.92 -21.25
N ALA A 100 3.35 2.86 -21.86
CA ALA A 100 3.47 2.73 -23.33
C ALA A 100 2.27 1.94 -23.87
N GLU A 101 1.74 2.32 -25.02
CA GLU A 101 0.75 1.57 -25.75
C GLU A 101 1.37 1.09 -27.07
N THR A 102 1.38 -0.21 -27.26
CA THR A 102 1.96 -0.84 -28.45
C THR A 102 1.11 -0.58 -29.69
N ASP A 103 1.65 -0.85 -30.88
CA ASP A 103 0.94 -0.83 -32.15
C ASP A 103 -0.29 -1.75 -32.20
N LYS A 104 -0.33 -2.78 -31.36
CA LYS A 104 -1.48 -3.69 -31.19
C LYS A 104 -2.48 -3.25 -30.10
N GLY A 105 -2.28 -2.07 -29.51
CA GLY A 105 -3.18 -1.49 -28.51
C GLY A 105 -3.02 -2.02 -27.08
N GLU A 106 -2.00 -2.87 -26.77
CA GLU A 106 -1.75 -3.33 -25.42
C GLU A 106 -0.93 -2.31 -24.64
N ALA A 107 -1.36 -2.05 -23.38
CA ALA A 107 -0.69 -1.13 -22.48
C ALA A 107 0.42 -1.85 -21.69
N LEU A 108 1.61 -1.24 -21.64
CA LEU A 108 2.79 -1.73 -20.94
C LEU A 108 3.25 -0.69 -19.91
N LYS A 109 3.70 -1.09 -18.72
CA LYS A 109 4.36 -0.18 -17.79
C LYS A 109 5.85 -0.09 -18.12
N ALA A 110 6.25 0.99 -18.81
CA ALA A 110 7.61 1.20 -19.27
C ALA A 110 8.49 1.88 -18.21
N GLY A 111 9.72 1.40 -18.07
CA GLY A 111 10.77 1.98 -17.25
C GLY A 111 12.08 2.04 -18.01
N TYR A 112 12.76 3.18 -17.97
CA TYR A 112 14.03 3.40 -18.61
C TYR A 112 15.03 4.04 -17.65
N THR A 113 16.28 3.56 -17.63
CA THR A 113 17.34 4.17 -16.83
C THR A 113 18.17 5.12 -17.71
N ILE A 114 18.12 6.40 -17.38
CA ILE A 114 18.81 7.48 -18.08
C ILE A 114 20.30 7.37 -17.79
N ARG A 115 21.13 7.48 -18.83
CA ARG A 115 22.58 7.21 -18.75
C ARG A 115 23.43 8.46 -18.60
N SER A 116 22.91 9.62 -19.08
CA SER A 116 23.66 10.88 -19.04
C SER A 116 22.76 12.09 -18.82
N PRO A 117 23.30 13.22 -18.32
CA PRO A 117 22.56 14.48 -18.22
C PRO A 117 22.02 15.01 -19.55
N GLN A 118 22.74 14.77 -20.67
CA GLN A 118 22.30 15.18 -21.99
C GLN A 118 21.07 14.38 -22.42
N GLU A 119 21.11 13.06 -22.21
CA GLU A 119 19.96 12.19 -22.49
C GLU A 119 18.75 12.57 -21.62
N LYS A 120 18.95 12.95 -20.36
CA LYS A 120 17.89 13.44 -19.48
C LYS A 120 17.20 14.65 -20.07
N ARG A 121 17.96 15.62 -20.61
CA ARG A 121 17.37 16.80 -21.29
C ARG A 121 16.60 16.43 -22.54
N THR A 122 17.08 15.49 -23.33
CA THR A 122 16.35 15.01 -24.52
C THR A 122 15.06 14.30 -24.15
N LEU A 123 15.09 13.45 -23.13
CA LEU A 123 13.93 12.68 -22.69
C LEU A 123 12.91 13.53 -21.90
N SER A 124 13.31 14.66 -21.29
CA SER A 124 12.37 15.58 -20.66
C SER A 124 11.44 16.27 -21.69
N ALA A 125 11.87 16.34 -22.96
CA ALA A 125 11.04 16.80 -24.06
C ALA A 125 9.99 15.78 -24.53
N LEU A 126 10.02 14.54 -24.03
CA LEU A 126 9.04 13.51 -24.37
C LEU A 126 7.64 13.93 -23.91
N GLN A 127 6.70 13.89 -24.85
CA GLN A 127 5.33 14.35 -24.62
C GLN A 127 4.33 13.18 -24.63
N PRO A 128 3.21 13.29 -23.90
CA PRO A 128 2.09 12.38 -24.09
C PRO A 128 1.68 12.30 -25.58
N GLY A 129 1.43 11.09 -26.05
CA GLY A 129 1.13 10.82 -27.46
C GLY A 129 2.36 10.65 -28.36
N SER A 130 3.58 10.90 -27.89
CA SER A 130 4.79 10.65 -28.70
C SER A 130 4.88 9.18 -29.09
N ILE A 131 5.15 8.92 -30.38
CA ILE A 131 5.31 7.56 -30.91
C ILE A 131 6.79 7.32 -31.14
N CYS A 132 7.35 6.33 -30.43
CA CYS A 132 8.78 6.04 -30.43
C CYS A 132 9.04 4.56 -30.78
N VAL A 133 10.19 4.28 -31.38
CA VAL A 133 10.71 2.93 -31.50
C VAL A 133 11.40 2.58 -30.17
N MET A 134 10.89 1.58 -29.49
CA MET A 134 11.37 1.15 -28.18
C MET A 134 11.87 -0.30 -28.23
N GLN A 135 13.03 -0.54 -27.61
CA GLN A 135 13.62 -1.86 -27.48
C GLN A 135 13.95 -2.14 -26.01
N GLY A 136 13.78 -3.37 -25.57
CA GLY A 136 14.07 -3.79 -24.21
C GLY A 136 13.58 -5.20 -23.94
N GLU A 137 13.13 -5.43 -22.73
CA GLU A 137 12.69 -6.74 -22.25
C GLU A 137 11.35 -6.61 -21.52
N LEU A 138 10.40 -7.50 -21.83
CA LEU A 138 9.16 -7.67 -21.08
C LEU A 138 9.40 -8.59 -19.89
N ARG A 139 8.96 -8.17 -18.72
CA ARG A 139 9.02 -8.93 -17.47
C ARG A 139 7.65 -8.97 -16.82
N ALA A 140 7.31 -10.12 -16.25
CA ALA A 140 6.08 -10.23 -15.48
C ALA A 140 6.14 -9.34 -14.22
N PRO A 141 5.08 -8.59 -13.90
CA PRO A 141 4.99 -7.89 -12.62
C PRO A 141 5.00 -8.88 -11.45
N LYS A 142 5.73 -8.54 -10.38
CA LYS A 142 5.79 -9.39 -9.19
C LYS A 142 4.50 -9.29 -8.38
N LYS A 143 4.09 -10.42 -7.81
CA LYS A 143 3.12 -10.47 -6.70
C LYS A 143 3.74 -9.88 -5.44
N GLU A 144 2.94 -9.69 -4.42
CA GLU A 144 3.45 -9.43 -3.08
C GLU A 144 4.22 -10.66 -2.58
N THR A 145 5.51 -10.50 -2.35
CA THR A 145 6.36 -11.56 -1.80
C THR A 145 6.44 -11.50 -0.28
N VAL A 146 6.02 -10.38 0.31
CA VAL A 146 5.94 -10.17 1.75
C VAL A 146 4.51 -9.85 2.13
N PRO A 147 3.89 -10.58 3.06
CA PRO A 147 2.51 -10.34 3.48
C PRO A 147 2.25 -8.90 3.90
N GLY A 148 1.16 -8.31 3.41
CA GLY A 148 0.76 -6.94 3.73
C GLY A 148 1.45 -5.84 2.91
N THR A 149 2.36 -6.21 2.00
CA THR A 149 2.97 -5.24 1.08
C THR A 149 2.10 -5.00 -0.16
N PHE A 150 2.48 -4.02 -0.96
CA PHE A 150 1.73 -3.65 -2.16
C PHE A 150 1.85 -4.69 -3.27
N ASN A 151 0.71 -5.24 -3.71
CA ASN A 151 0.64 -6.17 -4.83
C ASN A 151 0.67 -5.42 -6.17
N GLN A 152 1.88 -5.30 -6.74
CA GLN A 152 2.07 -4.58 -8.01
C GLN A 152 1.38 -5.29 -9.18
N LYS A 153 1.42 -6.62 -9.22
CA LYS A 153 0.79 -7.42 -10.27
C LYS A 153 -0.71 -7.15 -10.33
N GLU A 154 -1.40 -7.26 -9.18
CA GLU A 154 -2.83 -7.02 -9.08
C GLU A 154 -3.21 -5.59 -9.48
N SER A 155 -2.45 -4.60 -9.00
CA SER A 155 -2.68 -3.19 -9.32
C SER A 155 -2.52 -2.87 -10.81
N LEU A 156 -1.57 -3.51 -11.50
CA LEU A 156 -1.37 -3.34 -12.95
C LEU A 156 -2.41 -4.12 -13.75
N TYR A 157 -2.72 -5.34 -13.33
CA TYR A 157 -3.74 -6.17 -13.95
C TYR A 157 -5.12 -5.49 -13.98
N GLN A 158 -5.53 -4.88 -12.87
CA GLN A 158 -6.77 -4.09 -12.81
C GLN A 158 -6.79 -2.90 -13.78
N LYS A 159 -5.63 -2.45 -14.29
CA LYS A 159 -5.48 -1.40 -15.30
C LYS A 159 -5.32 -1.94 -16.73
N GLY A 160 -5.42 -3.26 -16.91
CA GLY A 160 -5.17 -3.91 -18.20
C GLY A 160 -3.69 -3.90 -18.60
N ILE A 161 -2.77 -3.86 -17.63
CA ILE A 161 -1.32 -3.87 -17.86
C ILE A 161 -0.77 -5.20 -17.36
N HIS A 162 -0.28 -6.02 -18.28
CA HIS A 162 0.22 -7.38 -17.97
C HIS A 162 1.74 -7.44 -17.86
N TRP A 163 2.47 -6.45 -18.42
CA TRP A 163 3.91 -6.48 -18.52
C TRP A 163 4.56 -5.21 -18.01
N PHE A 164 5.69 -5.42 -17.36
CA PHE A 164 6.66 -4.36 -17.11
C PHE A 164 7.67 -4.35 -18.26
N PHE A 165 7.77 -3.24 -18.96
CA PHE A 165 8.70 -3.09 -20.07
C PHE A 165 9.98 -2.40 -19.61
N SER A 166 11.04 -3.18 -19.40
CA SER A 166 12.38 -2.67 -19.10
C SER A 166 13.03 -2.18 -20.39
N VAL A 167 12.84 -0.89 -20.67
CA VAL A 167 13.33 -0.28 -21.91
C VAL A 167 14.84 -0.12 -21.84
N GLN A 168 15.55 -0.50 -22.92
CA GLN A 168 17.00 -0.34 -23.08
C GLN A 168 17.36 0.78 -24.05
N SER A 169 16.47 1.07 -25.02
CA SER A 169 16.65 2.19 -25.96
C SER A 169 15.31 2.79 -26.41
N ILE A 170 15.29 4.11 -26.54
CA ILE A 170 14.18 4.90 -27.09
C ILE A 170 14.73 5.72 -28.26
N LYS A 171 14.19 5.53 -29.46
CA LYS A 171 14.68 6.19 -30.69
C LYS A 171 13.53 6.65 -31.59
N ASN A 172 13.83 7.58 -32.49
CA ASN A 172 12.92 8.02 -33.56
C ASN A 172 11.55 8.44 -33.06
N CYS A 173 11.49 9.25 -31.99
CA CYS A 173 10.26 9.74 -31.44
C CYS A 173 9.63 10.80 -32.35
N LYS A 174 8.37 10.59 -32.72
CA LYS A 174 7.56 11.52 -33.48
C LYS A 174 6.40 12.01 -32.65
N PRO A 175 5.97 13.28 -32.79
CA PRO A 175 4.80 13.75 -32.06
C PRO A 175 3.55 13.03 -32.57
N GLY A 176 2.74 12.50 -31.62
CA GLY A 176 1.43 11.95 -31.94
C GLY A 176 0.30 12.95 -31.70
N GLY A 177 -0.87 12.67 -32.26
CA GLY A 177 -2.08 13.50 -32.18
C GLY A 177 -3.19 12.84 -31.35
N GLY A 178 -4.34 13.56 -31.27
CA GLY A 178 -5.56 13.08 -30.60
C GLY A 178 -5.97 13.96 -29.42
N LEU A 179 -7.24 13.85 -29.02
CA LEU A 179 -7.82 14.69 -27.97
C LEU A 179 -7.16 14.38 -26.59
N MET A 180 -7.00 13.11 -26.24
CA MET A 180 -6.42 12.73 -24.94
C MET A 180 -4.95 13.16 -24.81
N PRO A 181 -4.05 12.89 -25.78
CA PRO A 181 -2.69 13.43 -25.77
C PRO A 181 -2.65 14.97 -25.70
N PHE A 182 -3.55 15.66 -26.37
CA PHE A 182 -3.64 17.12 -26.33
C PHE A 182 -3.96 17.61 -24.90
N LEU A 183 -4.97 17.05 -24.24
CA LEU A 183 -5.33 17.40 -22.86
C LEU A 183 -4.19 17.07 -21.87
N LEU A 184 -3.53 15.94 -22.04
CA LEU A 184 -2.38 15.55 -21.21
C LEU A 184 -1.17 16.45 -21.42
N LYS A 185 -0.96 16.99 -22.66
CA LYS A 185 0.07 18.02 -22.92
C LYS A 185 -0.25 19.31 -22.19
N ILE A 186 -1.51 19.75 -22.17
CA ILE A 186 -1.93 20.93 -21.38
C ILE A 186 -1.68 20.68 -19.89
N ARG A 187 -2.06 19.50 -19.37
CA ARG A 187 -1.79 19.15 -17.98
C ARG A 187 -0.29 19.15 -17.70
N LYS A 188 0.53 18.54 -18.57
CA LYS A 188 1.99 18.54 -18.43
C LYS A 188 2.56 19.95 -18.40
N ALA A 189 2.15 20.82 -19.32
CA ALA A 189 2.57 22.21 -19.36
C ALA A 189 2.21 22.95 -18.06
N GLY A 190 1.03 22.69 -17.47
CA GLY A 190 0.65 23.24 -16.17
C GLY A 190 1.50 22.72 -15.02
N LEU A 191 1.87 21.44 -15.03
CA LEU A 191 2.77 20.85 -14.03
C LEU A 191 4.18 21.45 -14.15
N ASP A 192 4.72 21.53 -15.36
CA ASP A 192 6.05 22.10 -15.62
C ASP A 192 6.07 23.59 -15.25
N PHE A 193 5.04 24.36 -15.63
CA PHE A 193 4.89 25.77 -15.25
C PHE A 193 4.89 25.98 -13.73
N THR A 194 4.20 25.11 -12.99
CA THR A 194 4.15 25.18 -11.53
C THR A 194 5.53 24.94 -10.91
N GLU A 195 6.26 23.93 -11.42
CA GLU A 195 7.60 23.58 -10.95
C GLU A 195 8.66 24.67 -11.27
N GLU A 196 8.51 25.34 -12.43
CA GLU A 196 9.45 26.40 -12.84
C GLU A 196 9.25 27.72 -12.11
N ASN A 197 8.01 28.03 -11.67
CA ASN A 197 7.68 29.36 -11.10
C ASN A 197 7.43 29.35 -9.59
N MET A 198 7.27 28.20 -8.97
CA MET A 198 7.01 28.07 -7.54
C MET A 198 8.06 27.17 -6.87
N ALA A 199 8.49 27.53 -5.67
CA ALA A 199 9.38 26.69 -4.86
C ALA A 199 8.56 25.67 -4.02
N ASP A 200 9.20 24.60 -3.54
CA ASP A 200 8.61 23.71 -2.55
C ASP A 200 8.57 24.40 -1.17
N PRO A 201 7.51 24.21 -0.36
CA PRO A 201 6.37 23.29 -0.52
C PRO A 201 5.20 23.83 -1.34
N ALA A 202 5.19 25.09 -1.73
CA ALA A 202 4.07 25.70 -2.47
C ALA A 202 3.81 25.01 -3.82
N ALA A 203 4.87 24.71 -4.57
CA ALA A 203 4.77 23.97 -5.84
C ALA A 203 4.08 22.61 -5.67
N GLY A 204 4.49 21.83 -4.67
CA GLY A 204 3.93 20.51 -4.39
C GLY A 204 2.43 20.54 -4.08
N ILE A 205 2.00 21.50 -3.24
CA ILE A 205 0.58 21.63 -2.87
C ILE A 205 -0.25 22.23 -4.01
N ALA A 206 0.27 23.22 -4.73
CA ALA A 206 -0.41 23.79 -5.90
C ALA A 206 -0.64 22.70 -6.96
N ARG A 207 0.38 21.86 -7.28
CA ARG A 207 0.22 20.72 -8.21
C ARG A 207 -0.82 19.73 -7.72
N ALA A 208 -0.82 19.40 -6.44
CA ALA A 208 -1.76 18.46 -5.86
C ALA A 208 -3.22 18.95 -5.95
N LEU A 209 -3.47 20.23 -5.66
CA LEU A 209 -4.82 20.79 -5.62
C LEU A 209 -5.35 21.23 -7.00
N THR A 210 -4.47 21.56 -7.97
CA THR A 210 -4.89 22.00 -9.30
C THR A 210 -4.84 20.88 -10.34
N PHE A 211 -3.81 20.06 -10.32
CA PHE A 211 -3.56 19.00 -11.30
C PHE A 211 -3.64 17.58 -10.74
N GLY A 212 -3.89 17.40 -9.44
CA GLY A 212 -3.99 16.10 -8.78
C GLY A 212 -2.66 15.34 -8.69
N ASP A 213 -1.52 16.03 -8.77
CA ASP A 213 -0.18 15.45 -8.74
C ASP A 213 0.53 15.76 -7.41
N ARG A 214 0.92 14.72 -6.68
CA ARG A 214 1.59 14.80 -5.38
C ARG A 214 3.09 14.51 -5.44
N PHE A 215 3.65 14.40 -6.64
CA PHE A 215 5.06 13.97 -6.82
C PHE A 215 6.07 14.84 -6.10
N LEU A 216 5.81 16.15 -5.99
CA LEU A 216 6.71 17.11 -5.32
C LEU A 216 6.55 17.14 -3.79
N ILE A 217 5.49 16.57 -3.22
CA ILE A 217 5.28 16.60 -1.77
C ILE A 217 6.24 15.61 -1.10
N GLU A 218 6.97 16.11 -0.08
CA GLU A 218 7.86 15.26 0.73
C GLU A 218 7.13 14.08 1.36
N GLN A 219 7.79 12.91 1.41
CA GLN A 219 7.17 11.70 1.94
C GLN A 219 6.79 11.84 3.42
N ASP A 220 7.65 12.46 4.24
CA ASP A 220 7.36 12.71 5.66
C ASP A 220 6.12 13.56 5.89
N VAL A 221 5.85 14.51 4.96
CA VAL A 221 4.63 15.32 4.99
C VAL A 221 3.42 14.43 4.66
N LEU A 222 3.50 13.62 3.59
CA LEU A 222 2.44 12.70 3.22
C LEU A 222 2.12 11.71 4.35
N ASP A 223 3.15 11.14 4.97
CA ASP A 223 3.02 10.21 6.10
C ASP A 223 2.34 10.89 7.31
N GLY A 224 2.73 12.14 7.62
CA GLY A 224 2.11 12.92 8.69
C GLY A 224 0.63 13.20 8.42
N TYR A 225 0.27 13.61 7.19
CA TYR A 225 -1.15 13.80 6.80
C TYR A 225 -1.95 12.50 6.82
N GLN A 226 -1.33 11.38 6.45
CA GLN A 226 -1.97 10.06 6.50
C GLN A 226 -2.21 9.62 7.95
N ARG A 227 -1.19 9.69 8.82
CA ARG A 227 -1.31 9.36 10.25
C ARG A 227 -2.37 10.17 10.98
N LEU A 228 -2.52 11.44 10.63
CA LEU A 228 -3.56 12.30 11.20
C LEU A 228 -4.94 12.13 10.54
N GLY A 229 -5.05 11.29 9.49
CA GLY A 229 -6.29 11.03 8.76
C GLY A 229 -6.78 12.21 7.91
N ILE A 230 -5.91 13.16 7.58
CA ILE A 230 -6.24 14.37 6.80
C ILE A 230 -5.61 14.37 5.39
N ILE A 231 -5.05 13.24 4.94
CA ILE A 231 -4.42 13.11 3.60
C ILE A 231 -5.39 13.39 2.46
N HIS A 232 -6.69 13.26 2.70
CA HIS A 232 -7.73 13.57 1.73
C HIS A 232 -7.79 15.07 1.36
N LEU A 233 -7.25 15.96 2.18
CA LEU A 233 -7.14 17.39 1.89
C LEU A 233 -6.11 17.69 0.80
N LEU A 234 -5.09 16.83 0.65
CA LEU A 234 -4.08 16.89 -0.42
C LEU A 234 -4.56 16.25 -1.72
N ALA A 235 -5.82 15.85 -1.79
CA ALA A 235 -6.45 15.30 -2.99
C ALA A 235 -7.58 16.20 -3.44
N ILE A 236 -7.78 16.26 -4.75
CA ILE A 236 -8.96 16.91 -5.29
C ILE A 236 -10.19 16.10 -4.88
N SER A 237 -11.07 16.73 -4.12
CA SER A 237 -12.29 16.13 -3.57
C SER A 237 -13.54 16.56 -4.32
N GLY A 238 -14.66 15.90 -4.02
CA GLY A 238 -15.97 16.31 -4.55
C GLY A 238 -16.37 17.74 -4.16
N LEU A 239 -15.94 18.20 -3.00
CA LEU A 239 -16.17 19.58 -2.56
C LEU A 239 -15.39 20.58 -3.43
N HIS A 240 -14.15 20.28 -3.79
CA HIS A 240 -13.34 21.10 -4.69
C HIS A 240 -13.99 21.24 -6.08
N VAL A 241 -14.43 20.11 -6.67
CA VAL A 241 -15.15 20.11 -7.95
C VAL A 241 -16.46 20.90 -7.86
N GLY A 242 -17.21 20.71 -6.76
CA GLY A 242 -18.47 21.44 -6.55
C GLY A 242 -18.27 22.96 -6.39
N LEU A 243 -17.30 23.37 -5.60
CA LEU A 243 -16.98 24.80 -5.40
C LEU A 243 -16.49 25.46 -6.70
N LEU A 244 -15.58 24.79 -7.44
CA LEU A 244 -15.10 25.29 -8.73
C LEU A 244 -16.23 25.41 -9.75
N SER A 245 -17.08 24.39 -9.84
CA SER A 245 -18.26 24.39 -10.74
C SER A 245 -19.22 25.53 -10.39
N ALA A 246 -19.49 25.75 -9.09
CA ALA A 246 -20.34 26.82 -8.64
C ALA A 246 -19.72 28.20 -8.93
N ALA A 247 -18.42 28.36 -8.70
CA ALA A 247 -17.70 29.60 -9.00
C ALA A 247 -17.75 29.91 -10.51
N LEU A 248 -17.43 28.92 -11.35
CA LEU A 248 -17.48 29.08 -12.82
C LEU A 248 -18.90 29.39 -13.29
N PHE A 249 -19.91 28.72 -12.74
CA PHE A 249 -21.30 29.02 -13.05
C PHE A 249 -21.66 30.47 -12.74
N HIS A 250 -21.29 30.98 -11.56
CA HIS A 250 -21.53 32.37 -11.18
C HIS A 250 -20.76 33.36 -12.06
N ILE A 251 -19.52 33.04 -12.41
CA ILE A 251 -18.71 33.83 -13.33
C ILE A 251 -19.40 33.95 -14.70
N PHE A 252 -19.84 32.84 -15.30
CA PHE A 252 -20.53 32.83 -16.57
C PHE A 252 -21.81 33.69 -16.55
N ILE A 253 -22.60 33.57 -15.48
CA ILE A 253 -23.81 34.41 -15.29
C ILE A 253 -23.44 35.88 -15.18
N ARG A 254 -22.36 36.21 -14.45
CA ARG A 254 -21.86 37.62 -14.35
C ARG A 254 -21.40 38.18 -15.67
N PHE A 255 -20.88 37.34 -16.57
CA PHE A 255 -20.54 37.71 -17.94
C PHE A 255 -21.77 37.77 -18.90
N GLY A 256 -22.99 37.71 -18.37
CA GLY A 256 -24.22 37.85 -19.15
C GLY A 256 -24.70 36.58 -19.84
N MET A 257 -24.13 35.41 -19.54
CA MET A 257 -24.59 34.16 -20.13
C MET A 257 -25.94 33.72 -19.51
N THR A 258 -26.77 33.05 -20.33
CA THR A 258 -27.99 32.42 -19.83
C THR A 258 -27.65 31.24 -18.93
N ARG A 259 -28.54 30.88 -17.99
CA ARG A 259 -28.32 29.76 -17.08
C ARG A 259 -28.15 28.43 -17.82
N GLU A 260 -28.87 28.25 -18.91
CA GLU A 260 -28.83 27.06 -19.76
C GLU A 260 -27.47 26.94 -20.47
N CYS A 261 -26.99 28.03 -21.04
CA CYS A 261 -25.66 28.08 -21.72
C CYS A 261 -24.53 27.78 -20.69
N ALA A 262 -24.58 28.41 -19.52
CA ALA A 262 -23.60 28.17 -18.44
C ALA A 262 -23.61 26.70 -17.99
N LYS A 263 -24.78 26.06 -17.89
CA LYS A 263 -24.86 24.62 -17.55
C LYS A 263 -24.26 23.73 -18.66
N TRP A 264 -24.53 24.02 -19.93
CA TRP A 264 -23.96 23.27 -21.05
C TRP A 264 -22.43 23.39 -21.07
N LEU A 265 -21.89 24.59 -20.85
CA LEU A 265 -20.43 24.78 -20.75
C LEU A 265 -19.83 23.94 -19.62
N LEU A 266 -20.50 23.85 -18.48
CA LEU A 266 -20.05 23.00 -17.38
C LEU A 266 -20.13 21.50 -17.71
N VAL A 267 -21.21 21.06 -18.38
CA VAL A 267 -21.34 19.64 -18.82
C VAL A 267 -20.20 19.23 -19.74
N PHE A 268 -19.77 20.08 -20.68
CA PHE A 268 -18.62 19.77 -21.53
C PHE A 268 -17.28 20.06 -20.88
N GLY A 269 -17.19 21.01 -19.96
CA GLY A 269 -15.96 21.40 -19.28
C GLY A 269 -15.54 20.44 -18.15
N LEU A 270 -16.50 19.82 -17.45
CA LEU A 270 -16.20 18.93 -16.33
C LEU A 270 -15.41 17.67 -16.71
N PRO A 271 -15.71 16.96 -17.82
CA PRO A 271 -14.86 15.84 -18.28
C PRO A 271 -13.44 16.28 -18.62
N VAL A 272 -13.27 17.45 -19.25
CA VAL A 272 -11.96 18.04 -19.52
C VAL A 272 -11.22 18.30 -18.19
N ALA A 273 -11.88 18.92 -17.22
CA ALA A 273 -11.32 19.15 -15.90
C ALA A 273 -10.92 17.83 -15.21
N ALA A 274 -11.70 16.76 -15.35
CA ALA A 274 -11.35 15.44 -14.81
C ALA A 274 -10.01 14.92 -15.39
N VAL A 275 -9.78 15.07 -16.70
CA VAL A 275 -8.52 14.67 -17.34
C VAL A 275 -7.36 15.56 -16.87
N LEU A 276 -7.55 16.88 -16.80
CA LEU A 276 -6.54 17.83 -16.36
C LEU A 276 -6.12 17.61 -14.89
N THR A 277 -7.05 17.12 -14.07
CA THR A 277 -6.81 16.81 -12.67
C THR A 277 -6.39 15.34 -12.41
N GLY A 278 -6.12 14.57 -13.48
CA GLY A 278 -5.56 13.22 -13.41
C GLY A 278 -6.57 12.09 -13.16
N GLY A 279 -7.88 12.36 -13.19
CA GLY A 279 -8.92 11.35 -13.19
C GLY A 279 -9.00 10.48 -11.93
N ALA A 280 -8.61 10.99 -10.77
CA ALA A 280 -8.72 10.24 -9.51
C ALA A 280 -10.17 9.81 -9.25
N PRO A 281 -10.43 8.65 -8.60
CA PRO A 281 -11.79 8.14 -8.37
C PRO A 281 -12.73 9.14 -7.67
N SER A 282 -12.19 9.96 -6.77
CA SER A 282 -12.95 11.03 -6.09
C SER A 282 -13.41 12.12 -7.05
N VAL A 283 -12.55 12.49 -8.01
CA VAL A 283 -12.86 13.49 -9.04
C VAL A 283 -13.87 12.92 -10.05
N MET A 284 -13.63 11.71 -10.54
CA MET A 284 -14.55 11.05 -11.47
C MET A 284 -15.96 10.96 -10.89
N ARG A 285 -16.10 10.50 -9.64
CA ARG A 285 -17.40 10.49 -8.95
C ARG A 285 -18.04 11.88 -8.91
N ALA A 286 -17.28 12.90 -8.51
CA ALA A 286 -17.81 14.25 -8.38
C ALA A 286 -18.26 14.83 -9.73
N VAL A 287 -17.48 14.60 -10.77
CA VAL A 287 -17.82 15.01 -12.15
C VAL A 287 -19.09 14.31 -12.60
N PHE A 288 -19.16 12.97 -12.52
CA PHE A 288 -20.37 12.22 -12.88
C PHE A 288 -21.62 12.68 -12.12
N MET A 289 -21.51 12.89 -10.81
CA MET A 289 -22.62 13.41 -10.00
C MET A 289 -23.05 14.82 -10.46
N SER A 290 -22.09 15.70 -10.73
CA SER A 290 -22.35 17.06 -11.19
C SER A 290 -23.01 17.06 -12.58
N GLU A 291 -22.53 16.22 -13.49
CA GLU A 291 -23.13 16.04 -14.81
C GLU A 291 -24.58 15.56 -14.76
N ILE A 292 -24.83 14.50 -13.95
CA ILE A 292 -26.20 14.00 -13.75
C ILE A 292 -27.12 15.12 -13.21
N TYR A 293 -26.62 15.90 -12.22
CA TYR A 293 -27.39 17.00 -11.65
C TYR A 293 -27.63 18.12 -12.67
N LEU A 294 -26.62 18.54 -13.45
CA LEU A 294 -26.73 19.58 -14.47
C LEU A 294 -27.68 19.15 -15.60
N LEU A 295 -27.53 17.93 -16.11
CA LEU A 295 -28.40 17.35 -17.13
C LEU A 295 -29.84 17.23 -16.61
N ALA A 296 -30.04 16.74 -15.39
CA ALA A 296 -31.36 16.68 -14.78
C ALA A 296 -32.01 18.05 -14.68
N SER A 297 -31.23 19.07 -14.31
CA SER A 297 -31.71 20.46 -14.24
C SER A 297 -32.03 21.03 -15.63
N LEU A 298 -31.25 20.73 -16.66
CA LEU A 298 -31.51 21.14 -18.05
C LEU A 298 -32.79 20.50 -18.60
N PHE A 299 -32.99 19.20 -18.33
CA PHE A 299 -34.18 18.46 -18.78
C PHE A 299 -35.36 18.54 -17.81
N LYS A 300 -35.32 19.45 -16.81
CA LYS A 300 -36.34 19.65 -15.79
C LYS A 300 -36.76 18.36 -15.09
N LYS A 301 -35.80 17.46 -14.86
CA LYS A 301 -35.99 16.22 -14.10
C LYS A 301 -35.53 16.41 -12.65
N ASN A 302 -36.32 15.90 -11.70
CA ASN A 302 -35.96 15.94 -10.29
C ASN A 302 -35.43 14.57 -9.83
N PHE A 303 -34.15 14.52 -9.52
CA PHE A 303 -33.53 13.38 -8.84
C PHE A 303 -33.19 13.76 -7.40
N LYS A 304 -33.35 12.83 -6.49
CA LYS A 304 -32.84 12.98 -5.12
C LYS A 304 -31.34 12.74 -5.11
N SER A 305 -30.63 13.30 -4.13
CA SER A 305 -29.17 13.11 -4.03
C SER A 305 -28.77 11.62 -3.97
N ALA A 306 -29.60 10.78 -3.34
CA ALA A 306 -29.39 9.33 -3.31
C ALA A 306 -29.50 8.68 -4.70
N ASP A 307 -30.39 9.17 -5.57
CA ASP A 307 -30.52 8.68 -6.94
C ASP A 307 -29.27 9.07 -7.75
N VAL A 308 -28.83 10.33 -7.63
CA VAL A 308 -27.66 10.85 -8.34
C VAL A 308 -26.39 10.07 -8.01
N ILE A 309 -26.10 9.87 -6.72
CA ILE A 309 -24.91 9.09 -6.31
C ILE A 309 -24.99 7.65 -6.78
N SER A 310 -26.17 7.04 -6.74
CA SER A 310 -26.37 5.66 -7.16
C SER A 310 -26.23 5.48 -8.67
N ILE A 311 -26.74 6.41 -9.48
CA ILE A 311 -26.57 6.42 -10.93
C ILE A 311 -25.07 6.61 -11.29
N ALA A 312 -24.39 7.50 -10.57
CA ALA A 312 -22.94 7.69 -10.75
C ALA A 312 -22.15 6.41 -10.39
N CYS A 313 -22.52 5.73 -9.31
CA CYS A 313 -21.94 4.45 -8.92
C CYS A 313 -22.14 3.38 -10.01
N LEU A 314 -23.36 3.20 -10.45
CA LEU A 314 -23.71 2.28 -11.53
C LEU A 314 -22.92 2.58 -12.81
N GLY A 315 -22.89 3.84 -13.26
CA GLY A 315 -22.15 4.21 -14.46
C GLY A 315 -20.64 3.93 -14.37
N LEU A 316 -20.01 4.28 -13.25
CA LEU A 316 -18.58 4.05 -13.04
C LEU A 316 -18.23 2.56 -12.92
N LEU A 317 -19.06 1.76 -12.24
CA LEU A 317 -18.85 0.33 -12.12
C LEU A 317 -19.10 -0.42 -13.43
N LEU A 318 -20.00 0.08 -14.28
CA LEU A 318 -20.21 -0.47 -15.62
C LEU A 318 -19.04 -0.17 -16.55
N TYR A 319 -18.46 1.03 -16.42
CA TYR A 319 -17.27 1.43 -17.18
C TYR A 319 -16.03 0.66 -16.77
N HIS A 320 -15.81 0.50 -15.44
CA HIS A 320 -14.61 -0.16 -14.91
C HIS A 320 -14.91 -0.85 -13.56
N PRO A 321 -15.30 -2.12 -13.57
CA PRO A 321 -15.76 -2.81 -12.34
C PRO A 321 -14.69 -2.95 -11.26
N TYR A 322 -13.40 -3.00 -11.63
CA TYR A 322 -12.29 -3.05 -10.66
C TYR A 322 -12.19 -1.80 -9.77
N LEU A 323 -12.88 -0.69 -10.12
CA LEU A 323 -12.98 0.48 -9.24
C LEU A 323 -13.56 0.11 -7.86
N LEU A 324 -14.43 -0.90 -7.80
CA LEU A 324 -15.03 -1.36 -6.55
C LEU A 324 -13.98 -1.75 -5.50
N PHE A 325 -12.83 -2.28 -5.93
CA PHE A 325 -11.76 -2.77 -5.04
C PHE A 325 -10.75 -1.69 -4.66
N GLN A 326 -10.86 -0.50 -5.24
CA GLN A 326 -9.96 0.61 -4.94
C GLN A 326 -10.41 1.36 -3.69
N ALA A 327 -9.51 1.52 -2.70
CA ALA A 327 -9.77 2.25 -1.46
C ALA A 327 -10.35 3.66 -1.71
N GLY A 328 -9.79 4.38 -2.70
CA GLY A 328 -10.26 5.72 -3.06
C GLY A 328 -11.72 5.77 -3.54
N PHE A 329 -12.16 4.77 -4.29
CA PHE A 329 -13.55 4.62 -4.72
C PHE A 329 -14.45 4.31 -3.51
N GLN A 330 -14.11 3.30 -2.72
CA GLN A 330 -14.88 2.87 -1.56
C GLN A 330 -15.06 4.02 -0.55
N LEU A 331 -13.97 4.69 -0.15
CA LEU A 331 -14.01 5.83 0.76
C LEU A 331 -14.87 6.98 0.22
N SER A 332 -14.69 7.30 -1.06
CA SER A 332 -15.41 8.40 -1.69
C SER A 332 -16.92 8.16 -1.72
N PHE A 333 -17.35 6.96 -2.09
CA PHE A 333 -18.78 6.62 -2.13
C PHE A 333 -19.38 6.41 -0.74
N ALA A 334 -18.69 5.70 0.16
CA ALA A 334 -19.18 5.43 1.52
C ALA A 334 -19.43 6.73 2.30
N VAL A 335 -18.45 7.63 2.32
CA VAL A 335 -18.59 8.92 3.02
C VAL A 335 -19.71 9.77 2.43
N SER A 336 -19.80 9.85 1.10
CA SER A 336 -20.87 10.64 0.46
C SER A 336 -22.25 10.04 0.67
N PHE A 337 -22.36 8.72 0.65
CA PHE A 337 -23.60 8.01 0.91
C PHE A 337 -24.07 8.23 2.36
N VAL A 338 -23.15 8.16 3.32
CA VAL A 338 -23.44 8.47 4.72
C VAL A 338 -23.90 9.91 4.89
N PHE A 339 -23.27 10.90 4.25
CA PHE A 339 -23.73 12.28 4.30
C PHE A 339 -25.12 12.48 3.72
N ILE A 340 -25.46 11.80 2.63
CA ILE A 340 -26.79 11.87 2.02
C ILE A 340 -27.85 11.26 2.94
N LEU A 341 -27.54 10.10 3.54
CA LEU A 341 -28.44 9.44 4.49
C LEU A 341 -28.59 10.23 5.79
N SER A 342 -27.52 10.85 6.27
CA SER A 342 -27.48 11.57 7.54
C SER A 342 -27.85 13.05 7.41
N LYS A 343 -28.45 13.49 6.30
CA LYS A 343 -28.80 14.90 6.07
C LYS A 343 -29.61 15.49 7.21
N GLU A 344 -30.65 14.78 7.67
CA GLU A 344 -31.51 15.22 8.76
C GLU A 344 -30.77 15.30 10.11
N ILE A 345 -29.77 14.43 10.31
CA ILE A 345 -28.89 14.42 11.49
C ILE A 345 -27.99 15.65 11.48
N LEU A 346 -27.36 15.94 10.31
CA LEU A 346 -26.39 17.02 10.15
C LEU A 346 -26.94 18.42 10.33
N ILE A 347 -28.22 18.65 10.05
CA ILE A 347 -28.87 19.96 10.20
C ILE A 347 -29.39 20.24 11.63
N ARG A 348 -29.47 19.23 12.50
CA ARG A 348 -29.98 19.39 13.88
C ARG A 348 -29.15 20.29 14.77
N PRO A 349 -27.78 20.21 14.77
CA PRO A 349 -27.01 21.11 15.60
C PRO A 349 -27.10 22.55 15.12
N LYS A 350 -27.32 23.49 16.06
CA LYS A 350 -27.48 24.92 15.75
C LYS A 350 -26.15 25.60 15.38
N SER A 351 -25.02 25.11 15.95
CA SER A 351 -23.70 25.69 15.73
C SER A 351 -23.04 25.10 14.49
N ARG A 352 -22.41 25.92 13.65
CA ARG A 352 -21.61 25.49 12.50
C ARG A 352 -20.43 24.60 12.91
N ILE A 353 -19.83 24.89 14.06
CA ILE A 353 -18.74 24.08 14.62
C ILE A 353 -19.25 22.69 14.96
N SER A 354 -20.42 22.59 15.63
CA SER A 354 -21.02 21.29 15.95
C SER A 354 -21.43 20.51 14.69
N GLN A 355 -21.89 21.21 13.65
CA GLN A 355 -22.19 20.59 12.36
C GLN A 355 -20.93 20.04 11.69
N LEU A 356 -19.83 20.78 11.72
CA LEU A 356 -18.53 20.36 11.16
C LEU A 356 -17.95 19.18 11.94
N LEU A 357 -18.00 19.20 13.27
CA LEU A 357 -17.57 18.08 14.12
C LEU A 357 -18.39 16.82 13.87
N LEU A 358 -19.72 16.97 13.82
CA LEU A 358 -20.61 15.86 13.54
C LEU A 358 -20.38 15.30 12.13
N GLY A 359 -20.21 16.17 11.14
CA GLY A 359 -19.87 15.76 9.79
C GLY A 359 -18.53 15.01 9.72
N SER A 360 -17.50 15.52 10.37
CA SER A 360 -16.19 14.85 10.45
C SER A 360 -16.29 13.50 11.16
N PHE A 361 -17.05 13.41 12.24
CA PHE A 361 -17.29 12.16 12.95
C PHE A 361 -18.04 11.13 12.09
N LEU A 362 -19.09 11.53 11.38
CA LEU A 362 -19.84 10.65 10.47
C LEU A 362 -18.98 10.18 9.29
N ALA A 363 -18.15 11.07 8.72
CA ALA A 363 -17.19 10.70 7.69
C ALA A 363 -16.17 9.69 8.20
N GLN A 364 -15.65 9.90 9.40
CA GLN A 364 -14.71 9.02 10.06
C GLN A 364 -15.33 7.64 10.34
N LEU A 365 -16.57 7.63 10.83
CA LEU A 365 -17.32 6.40 11.08
C LEU A 365 -17.52 5.60 9.78
N ALA A 366 -17.91 6.27 8.68
CA ALA A 366 -18.08 5.64 7.37
C ALA A 366 -16.78 5.07 6.80
N SER A 367 -15.65 5.74 7.06
CA SER A 367 -14.34 5.34 6.55
C SER A 367 -13.64 4.28 7.40
N LEU A 368 -14.01 4.11 8.68
CA LEU A 368 -13.33 3.22 9.63
C LEU A 368 -13.10 1.79 9.10
N PRO A 369 -14.13 1.01 8.67
CA PRO A 369 -13.91 -0.34 8.21
C PRO A 369 -13.04 -0.42 6.95
N ILE A 370 -13.15 0.58 6.06
CA ILE A 370 -12.40 0.65 4.81
C ILE A 370 -10.91 0.97 5.10
N LEU A 371 -10.64 1.91 6.01
CA LEU A 371 -9.28 2.26 6.42
C LEU A 371 -8.60 1.09 7.11
N LEU A 372 -9.28 0.40 8.02
CA LEU A 372 -8.74 -0.79 8.68
C LEU A 372 -8.47 -1.94 7.69
N PHE A 373 -9.29 -2.10 6.66
CA PHE A 373 -9.11 -3.14 5.65
C PHE A 373 -7.94 -2.88 4.72
N HIS A 374 -7.76 -1.62 4.25
CA HIS A 374 -6.74 -1.29 3.25
C HIS A 374 -5.42 -0.81 3.83
N PHE A 375 -5.46 -0.10 4.98
CA PHE A 375 -4.29 0.58 5.53
C PHE A 375 -3.90 0.08 6.92
N GLN A 376 -4.75 -0.72 7.57
CA GLN A 376 -4.54 -1.26 8.92
C GLN A 376 -4.29 -0.17 9.99
N GLU A 377 -4.55 1.08 9.64
CA GLU A 377 -4.39 2.24 10.51
C GLU A 377 -5.65 3.09 10.56
N PHE A 378 -5.89 3.69 11.72
CA PHE A 378 -7.01 4.59 11.96
C PHE A 378 -6.64 5.66 12.99
N SER A 379 -6.95 6.93 12.70
CA SER A 379 -6.66 8.03 13.61
C SER A 379 -7.94 8.60 14.21
N PHE A 380 -8.11 8.50 15.52
CA PHE A 380 -9.21 9.18 16.23
C PHE A 380 -9.04 10.71 16.24
N LEU A 381 -7.80 11.19 16.08
CA LEU A 381 -7.50 12.62 16.05
C LEU A 381 -8.02 13.31 14.77
N SER A 382 -8.31 12.54 13.72
CA SER A 382 -8.79 13.04 12.43
C SER A 382 -10.02 13.97 12.55
N THR A 383 -10.96 13.68 13.46
CA THR A 383 -12.13 14.53 13.67
C THR A 383 -11.75 15.94 14.14
N VAL A 384 -10.78 16.04 15.05
CA VAL A 384 -10.29 17.32 15.58
C VAL A 384 -9.42 18.05 14.53
N MET A 385 -8.54 17.29 13.86
CA MET A 385 -7.69 17.85 12.82
C MET A 385 -8.52 18.40 11.65
N ASN A 386 -9.61 17.75 11.29
CA ASN A 386 -10.53 18.23 10.26
C ASN A 386 -11.17 19.57 10.62
N LEU A 387 -11.47 19.83 11.90
CA LEU A 387 -12.03 21.11 12.35
C LEU A 387 -11.09 22.29 12.03
N LEU A 388 -9.77 22.08 12.10
CA LEU A 388 -8.77 23.10 11.84
C LEU A 388 -8.35 23.13 10.36
N PHE A 389 -8.07 21.99 9.79
CA PHE A 389 -7.46 21.89 8.47
C PHE A 389 -8.47 22.01 7.31
N ILE A 390 -9.73 21.57 7.46
CA ILE A 390 -10.73 21.76 6.40
C ILE A 390 -10.94 23.25 6.09
N PRO A 391 -11.22 24.12 7.06
CA PRO A 391 -11.36 25.55 6.77
C PRO A 391 -10.09 26.17 6.20
N LEU A 392 -8.92 25.84 6.75
CA LEU A 392 -7.63 26.32 6.27
C LEU A 392 -7.39 25.97 4.79
N TYR A 393 -7.64 24.71 4.42
CA TYR A 393 -7.43 24.25 3.05
C TYR A 393 -8.46 24.83 2.07
N ILE A 394 -9.74 24.81 2.44
CA ILE A 394 -10.81 25.23 1.53
C ILE A 394 -10.85 26.74 1.32
N PHE A 395 -10.68 27.52 2.39
CA PHE A 395 -10.88 28.97 2.30
C PHE A 395 -9.58 29.74 2.09
N ILE A 396 -8.41 29.15 2.36
CA ILE A 396 -7.14 29.87 2.28
C ILE A 396 -6.18 29.20 1.29
N ILE A 397 -5.75 27.96 1.57
CA ILE A 397 -4.69 27.29 0.80
C ILE A 397 -5.13 27.06 -0.66
N MET A 398 -6.33 26.51 -0.86
CA MET A 398 -6.84 26.22 -2.20
C MET A 398 -7.07 27.48 -3.05
N PRO A 399 -7.80 28.52 -2.58
CA PRO A 399 -7.94 29.76 -3.33
C PRO A 399 -6.60 30.45 -3.61
N LEU A 400 -5.66 30.40 -2.65
CA LEU A 400 -4.34 30.98 -2.83
C LEU A 400 -3.50 30.17 -3.83
N SER A 401 -3.63 28.84 -3.87
CA SER A 401 -2.97 27.98 -4.87
C SER A 401 -3.45 28.28 -6.29
N PHE A 402 -4.76 28.34 -6.51
CA PHE A 402 -5.33 28.73 -7.82
C PHE A 402 -5.02 30.20 -8.16
N GLY A 403 -5.16 31.09 -7.17
CA GLY A 403 -4.95 32.51 -7.33
C GLY A 403 -3.50 32.86 -7.67
N SER A 404 -2.51 32.20 -7.04
CA SER A 404 -1.10 32.41 -7.36
C SER A 404 -0.75 31.99 -8.79
N LEU A 405 -1.26 30.83 -9.26
CA LEU A 405 -1.05 30.41 -10.64
C LEU A 405 -1.66 31.40 -11.66
N LEU A 406 -2.87 31.86 -11.40
CA LEU A 406 -3.52 32.87 -12.24
C LEU A 406 -2.75 34.19 -12.20
N ALA A 407 -2.29 34.60 -11.02
CA ALA A 407 -1.49 35.80 -10.84
C ALA A 407 -0.17 35.75 -11.60
N PHE A 408 0.53 34.60 -11.62
CA PHE A 408 1.72 34.44 -12.46
C PHE A 408 1.46 34.67 -13.96
N ILE A 409 0.30 34.22 -14.45
CA ILE A 409 -0.08 34.42 -15.86
C ILE A 409 -0.38 35.90 -16.15
N CYS A 410 -1.04 36.61 -15.21
CA CYS A 410 -1.46 37.99 -15.41
C CYS A 410 -0.37 39.01 -15.07
N PHE A 411 0.32 38.82 -13.94
CA PHE A 411 1.32 39.74 -13.42
C PHE A 411 2.28 38.99 -12.47
N ARG A 412 3.46 38.63 -12.96
CA ARG A 412 4.45 37.78 -12.28
C ARG A 412 4.79 38.23 -10.84
N PRO A 413 5.03 39.52 -10.53
CA PRO A 413 5.33 39.95 -9.16
C PRO A 413 4.19 39.64 -8.16
N LEU A 414 2.94 39.72 -8.60
CA LEU A 414 1.78 39.32 -7.78
C LEU A 414 1.76 37.82 -7.54
N GLY A 415 2.10 37.03 -8.55
CA GLY A 415 2.25 35.60 -8.44
C GLY A 415 3.32 35.19 -7.43
N GLU A 416 4.49 35.83 -7.51
CA GLU A 416 5.60 35.63 -6.57
C GLU A 416 5.19 36.00 -5.12
N ALA A 417 4.53 37.12 -4.92
CA ALA A 417 4.03 37.55 -3.61
C ALA A 417 2.99 36.58 -3.03
N ALA A 418 2.02 36.16 -3.86
CA ALA A 418 1.00 35.19 -3.45
C ALA A 418 1.62 33.83 -3.09
N THR A 419 2.63 33.39 -3.85
CA THR A 419 3.37 32.14 -3.57
C THR A 419 4.17 32.25 -2.26
N CYS A 420 4.81 33.37 -2.00
CA CYS A 420 5.52 33.59 -0.73
C CYS A 420 4.58 33.47 0.49
N VAL A 421 3.36 34.01 0.39
CA VAL A 421 2.35 33.85 1.45
C VAL A 421 1.92 32.40 1.59
N LEU A 422 1.64 31.73 0.46
CA LEU A 422 1.27 30.31 0.45
C LEU A 422 2.37 29.45 1.07
N ASP A 423 3.62 29.70 0.72
CA ASP A 423 4.78 28.95 1.22
C ASP A 423 4.90 29.04 2.74
N ARG A 424 4.81 30.25 3.29
CA ARG A 424 4.86 30.43 4.75
C ARG A 424 3.75 29.71 5.49
N LEU A 425 2.51 29.75 4.97
CA LEU A 425 1.37 29.03 5.54
C LEU A 425 1.57 27.51 5.47
N LEU A 426 2.14 27.01 4.38
CA LEU A 426 2.41 25.58 4.21
C LEU A 426 3.55 25.12 5.11
N VAL A 427 4.66 25.85 5.21
CA VAL A 427 5.73 25.52 6.14
C VAL A 427 5.19 25.38 7.57
N TRP A 428 4.40 26.37 8.03
CA TRP A 428 3.77 26.31 9.34
C TRP A 428 2.82 25.11 9.49
N SER A 429 1.94 24.88 8.51
CA SER A 429 0.97 23.77 8.57
C SER A 429 1.66 22.40 8.52
N HIS A 430 2.70 22.23 7.69
CA HIS A 430 3.47 20.98 7.60
C HIS A 430 4.25 20.73 8.90
N GLN A 431 4.81 21.77 9.52
CA GLN A 431 5.50 21.61 10.79
C GLN A 431 4.52 21.24 11.91
N ALA A 432 3.33 21.85 11.96
CA ALA A 432 2.28 21.45 12.89
C ALA A 432 1.87 19.99 12.70
N VAL A 433 1.68 19.55 11.45
CA VAL A 433 1.38 18.15 11.12
C VAL A 433 2.49 17.21 11.55
N LYS A 434 3.77 17.52 11.23
CA LYS A 434 4.93 16.72 11.64
C LYS A 434 5.01 16.60 13.16
N SER A 435 4.84 17.68 13.89
CA SER A 435 4.90 17.69 15.37
C SER A 435 3.78 16.88 16.01
N VAL A 436 2.53 17.05 15.54
CA VAL A 436 1.38 16.32 16.09
C VAL A 436 1.43 14.83 15.72
N SER A 437 1.84 14.48 14.48
CA SER A 437 1.96 13.10 14.06
C SER A 437 3.08 12.35 14.78
N ALA A 438 4.16 13.03 15.15
CA ALA A 438 5.27 12.45 15.92
C ALA A 438 4.86 12.07 17.36
N ALA A 439 3.86 12.74 17.92
CA ALA A 439 3.35 12.40 19.26
C ALA A 439 2.60 11.06 19.31
N ASP A 440 2.20 10.51 18.15
CA ASP A 440 1.53 9.19 18.00
C ASP A 440 0.29 9.02 18.90
N ILE A 441 -0.38 10.13 19.18
CA ILE A 441 -1.56 10.17 20.05
C ILE A 441 -2.77 9.74 19.24
N LEU A 442 -3.52 8.76 19.75
CA LEU A 442 -4.78 8.29 19.18
C LEU A 442 -4.68 7.74 17.73
N VAL A 443 -3.48 7.40 17.28
CA VAL A 443 -3.31 6.58 16.06
C VAL A 443 -3.38 5.12 16.46
N PHE A 444 -4.21 4.39 15.74
CA PHE A 444 -4.52 3.00 16.05
C PHE A 444 -4.15 2.12 14.86
N SER A 445 -3.37 1.06 15.11
CA SER A 445 -3.06 0.03 14.13
C SER A 445 -3.67 -1.29 14.56
N ALA A 446 -4.24 -2.03 13.63
CA ALA A 446 -4.81 -3.35 13.88
C ALA A 446 -4.56 -4.25 12.66
N VAL A 447 -4.60 -5.54 12.85
CA VAL A 447 -4.54 -6.52 11.76
C VAL A 447 -5.64 -6.25 10.74
N LYS A 448 -5.46 -6.74 9.51
CA LYS A 448 -6.55 -6.66 8.51
C LYS A 448 -7.79 -7.38 9.04
N PRO A 449 -8.96 -6.71 9.14
CA PRO A 449 -10.16 -7.33 9.66
C PRO A 449 -10.62 -8.48 8.74
N PRO A 450 -10.95 -9.65 9.28
CA PRO A 450 -11.59 -10.71 8.49
C PRO A 450 -12.99 -10.26 8.03
N ASP A 451 -13.49 -10.87 6.94
CA ASP A 451 -14.74 -10.48 6.29
C ASP A 451 -15.95 -10.47 7.24
N ILE A 452 -16.01 -11.42 8.15
CA ILE A 452 -17.09 -11.48 9.17
C ILE A 452 -17.06 -10.27 10.08
N LEU A 453 -15.89 -9.78 10.45
CA LEU A 453 -15.75 -8.60 11.30
C LEU A 453 -16.09 -7.31 10.55
N LEU A 454 -15.74 -7.24 9.25
CA LEU A 454 -16.20 -6.16 8.37
C LEU A 454 -17.73 -6.07 8.32
N PHE A 455 -18.40 -7.22 8.22
CA PHE A 455 -19.86 -7.25 8.28
C PHE A 455 -20.39 -6.64 9.58
N PHE A 456 -19.85 -7.02 10.73
CA PHE A 456 -20.27 -6.45 12.01
C PHE A 456 -19.97 -4.95 12.13
N TYR A 457 -18.85 -4.46 11.57
CA TYR A 457 -18.58 -3.03 11.50
C TYR A 457 -19.67 -2.30 10.69
N PHE A 458 -19.96 -2.75 9.47
CA PHE A 458 -20.99 -2.11 8.64
C PHE A 458 -22.39 -2.21 9.26
N ALA A 459 -22.73 -3.34 9.86
CA ALA A 459 -24.01 -3.54 10.55
C ALA A 459 -24.15 -2.62 11.77
N ALA A 460 -23.10 -2.50 12.59
CA ALA A 460 -23.07 -1.61 13.75
C ALA A 460 -23.19 -0.13 13.34
N ILE A 461 -22.44 0.28 12.30
CA ILE A 461 -22.52 1.65 11.76
C ILE A 461 -23.92 1.94 11.20
N PHE A 462 -24.49 1.02 10.45
CA PHE A 462 -25.84 1.18 9.92
C PHE A 462 -26.88 1.31 11.02
N LEU A 463 -26.80 0.45 12.04
CA LEU A 463 -27.68 0.52 13.21
C LEU A 463 -27.50 1.84 13.97
N PHE A 464 -26.26 2.29 14.12
CA PHE A 464 -25.91 3.58 14.73
C PHE A 464 -26.62 4.73 14.01
N LEU A 465 -26.52 4.78 12.68
CA LEU A 465 -27.15 5.82 11.86
C LEU A 465 -28.67 5.77 11.93
N LEU A 466 -29.28 4.57 11.89
CA LEU A 466 -30.74 4.41 12.00
C LEU A 466 -31.29 4.91 13.34
N ILE A 467 -30.58 4.63 14.43
CA ILE A 467 -31.01 5.07 15.77
C ILE A 467 -30.84 6.57 15.90
N LEU A 468 -29.69 7.12 15.42
CA LEU A 468 -29.40 8.54 15.45
C LEU A 468 -30.39 9.38 14.63
N GLU A 469 -30.90 8.82 13.52
CA GLU A 469 -31.93 9.45 12.70
C GLU A 469 -33.26 9.58 13.46
N LYS A 470 -33.63 8.56 14.23
CA LYS A 470 -34.89 8.57 15.00
C LYS A 470 -34.82 9.46 16.24
N GLU A 471 -33.78 9.31 17.02
CA GLU A 471 -33.65 9.97 18.32
C GLU A 471 -32.19 10.28 18.65
N MET A 472 -31.93 11.53 19.10
CA MET A 472 -30.57 11.93 19.57
C MET A 472 -30.51 11.98 21.11
N SER A 473 -31.18 11.07 21.80
CA SER A 473 -31.04 10.97 23.25
C SER A 473 -29.74 10.32 23.63
N PHE A 474 -29.19 10.58 24.81
CA PHE A 474 -27.97 9.99 25.31
C PHE A 474 -28.03 8.45 25.28
N ARG A 475 -29.16 7.85 25.68
CA ARG A 475 -29.37 6.40 25.64
C ARG A 475 -29.38 5.83 24.22
N ALA A 476 -29.93 6.55 23.26
CA ALA A 476 -30.00 6.15 21.87
C ALA A 476 -28.59 6.12 21.23
N VAL A 477 -27.68 6.99 21.66
CA VAL A 477 -26.29 7.03 21.19
C VAL A 477 -25.43 5.97 21.90
N MET A 478 -25.66 5.72 23.18
CA MET A 478 -24.82 4.81 23.99
C MET A 478 -24.86 3.35 23.52
N ILE A 479 -26.04 2.82 23.20
CA ILE A 479 -26.19 1.39 22.81
C ILE A 479 -25.41 1.08 21.51
N PRO A 480 -25.63 1.79 20.38
CA PRO A 480 -24.89 1.50 19.14
C PRO A 480 -23.42 1.86 19.23
N SER A 481 -23.04 2.88 20.04
CA SER A 481 -21.64 3.16 20.32
C SER A 481 -20.97 2.03 21.09
N GLY A 482 -21.67 1.44 22.07
CA GLY A 482 -21.19 0.27 22.80
C GLY A 482 -21.00 -0.95 21.89
N LEU A 483 -21.94 -1.18 20.95
CA LEU A 483 -21.80 -2.25 19.97
C LEU A 483 -20.58 -2.02 19.05
N LEU A 484 -20.41 -0.81 18.53
CA LEU A 484 -19.27 -0.47 17.69
C LEU A 484 -17.94 -0.60 18.46
N ALA A 485 -17.91 -0.14 19.71
CA ALA A 485 -16.76 -0.31 20.60
C ALA A 485 -16.47 -1.80 20.88
N ALA A 486 -17.49 -2.63 21.08
CA ALA A 486 -17.31 -4.07 21.25
C ALA A 486 -16.69 -4.72 20.01
N VAL A 487 -17.20 -4.41 18.81
CA VAL A 487 -16.61 -4.90 17.54
C VAL A 487 -15.16 -4.46 17.42
N PHE A 488 -14.87 -3.21 17.77
CA PHE A 488 -13.51 -2.66 17.72
C PHE A 488 -12.58 -3.36 18.73
N VAL A 489 -13.02 -3.57 19.97
CA VAL A 489 -12.24 -4.29 21.00
C VAL A 489 -11.96 -5.72 20.58
N ILE A 490 -12.98 -6.44 20.07
CA ILE A 490 -12.79 -7.80 19.54
C ILE A 490 -11.73 -7.81 18.44
N HIS A 491 -11.78 -6.84 17.52
CA HIS A 491 -10.82 -6.71 16.44
C HIS A 491 -9.38 -6.53 16.95
N VAL A 492 -9.19 -5.66 17.93
CA VAL A 492 -7.88 -5.39 18.54
C VAL A 492 -7.33 -6.61 19.25
N CYS A 493 -8.19 -7.33 19.95
CA CYS A 493 -7.82 -8.53 20.70
C CYS A 493 -7.70 -9.78 19.79
N LEU A 494 -7.97 -9.64 18.47
CA LEU A 494 -7.97 -10.79 17.56
C LEU A 494 -6.64 -11.57 17.55
N PRO A 495 -5.45 -10.93 17.48
CA PRO A 495 -4.18 -11.65 17.53
C PRO A 495 -3.97 -12.43 18.83
N GLN A 496 -4.38 -11.84 19.97
CA GLN A 496 -4.29 -12.50 21.28
C GLN A 496 -5.25 -13.68 21.37
N ILE A 497 -6.48 -13.52 20.85
CA ILE A 497 -7.51 -14.57 20.82
C ILE A 497 -7.10 -15.71 19.88
N ALA A 498 -6.50 -15.39 18.75
CA ALA A 498 -5.99 -16.39 17.81
C ALA A 498 -4.91 -17.25 18.45
N GLY A 499 -4.06 -16.67 19.31
CA GLY A 499 -3.02 -17.39 20.03
C GLY A 499 -2.00 -18.06 19.10
N GLU A 500 -1.79 -17.50 17.91
CA GLU A 500 -0.81 -17.98 16.94
C GLU A 500 0.55 -17.34 17.19
N GLY A 501 1.61 -18.14 17.07
CA GLY A 501 2.98 -17.69 16.99
C GLY A 501 3.46 -17.74 15.56
N GLU A 502 4.53 -17.00 15.26
CA GLU A 502 5.03 -16.84 13.89
C GLU A 502 6.56 -16.73 13.87
N VAL A 503 7.18 -17.40 12.90
CA VAL A 503 8.57 -17.17 12.47
C VAL A 503 8.55 -16.93 10.96
N THR A 504 8.97 -15.76 10.53
CA THR A 504 8.91 -15.40 9.09
C THR A 504 10.26 -14.83 8.64
N MET A 505 10.90 -15.50 7.66
CA MET A 505 11.98 -14.94 6.87
C MET A 505 11.38 -14.10 5.74
N LEU A 506 11.65 -12.81 5.73
CA LEU A 506 11.10 -11.88 4.74
C LEU A 506 11.91 -11.92 3.44
N ASP A 507 11.24 -11.81 2.30
CA ASP A 507 11.89 -11.55 1.01
C ASP A 507 12.20 -10.05 0.87
N ILE A 508 13.40 -9.70 1.25
CA ILE A 508 13.92 -8.33 1.15
C ILE A 508 14.92 -8.16 -0.01
N GLY A 509 15.05 -9.18 -0.86
CA GLY A 509 16.10 -9.28 -1.84
C GLY A 509 17.39 -9.82 -1.21
N GLN A 510 18.52 -9.13 -1.40
CA GLN A 510 19.77 -9.50 -0.75
C GLN A 510 19.79 -8.98 0.69
N GLY A 511 20.23 -9.83 1.63
CA GLY A 511 20.30 -9.54 3.07
C GLY A 511 19.33 -10.37 3.90
N ASP A 512 19.39 -10.18 5.20
CA ASP A 512 18.53 -10.89 6.17
C ASP A 512 17.51 -9.97 6.82
N SER A 513 16.31 -10.50 7.00
CA SER A 513 15.29 -9.89 7.86
C SER A 513 14.31 -10.96 8.30
N MET A 514 14.25 -11.22 9.60
CA MET A 514 13.38 -12.23 10.16
C MET A 514 12.47 -11.62 11.25
N TYR A 515 11.20 -11.95 11.19
CA TYR A 515 10.22 -11.61 12.21
C TYR A 515 9.88 -12.83 13.03
N VAL A 516 9.92 -12.69 14.36
CA VAL A 516 9.54 -13.73 15.32
C VAL A 516 8.50 -13.18 16.27
N SER A 517 7.39 -13.88 16.43
CA SER A 517 6.33 -13.52 17.35
C SER A 517 5.89 -14.74 18.17
N ALA A 518 5.84 -14.56 19.48
CA ALA A 518 5.25 -15.55 20.37
C ALA A 518 3.72 -15.62 20.20
N PRO A 519 3.08 -16.75 20.61
CA PRO A 519 1.63 -16.87 20.61
C PRO A 519 0.95 -15.70 21.33
N GLY A 520 -0.08 -15.12 20.67
CA GLY A 520 -0.79 -13.95 21.17
C GLY A 520 0.02 -12.65 21.14
N GLN A 521 1.11 -12.59 20.40
CA GLN A 521 2.03 -11.45 20.31
C GLN A 521 2.69 -11.06 21.66
N ASN A 522 2.84 -12.03 22.55
CA ASN A 522 3.54 -11.81 23.82
C ASN A 522 5.06 -11.98 23.65
N GLY A 523 5.66 -11.06 22.96
CA GLY A 523 7.03 -11.00 22.49
C GLY A 523 7.06 -10.93 20.96
N THR A 524 7.54 -9.80 20.45
CA THR A 524 7.69 -9.52 19.01
C THR A 524 9.10 -9.02 18.73
N VAL A 525 9.81 -9.73 17.85
CA VAL A 525 11.23 -9.51 17.58
C VAL A 525 11.45 -9.40 16.08
N PHE A 526 12.25 -8.41 15.67
CA PHE A 526 12.91 -8.41 14.38
C PHE A 526 14.38 -8.79 14.54
N ILE A 527 14.86 -9.70 13.73
CA ILE A 527 16.27 -10.09 13.66
C ILE A 527 16.76 -9.66 12.29
N ASP A 528 17.65 -8.70 12.27
CA ASP A 528 18.12 -7.96 11.09
C ASP A 528 16.99 -7.24 10.32
N THR A 529 17.37 -6.31 9.47
CA THR A 529 16.43 -5.42 8.78
C THR A 529 16.60 -5.40 7.28
N GLY A 530 17.61 -6.11 6.79
CA GLY A 530 18.05 -5.97 5.41
C GLY A 530 18.64 -4.59 5.12
N GLY A 531 18.88 -4.36 3.87
CA GLY A 531 19.33 -3.07 3.38
C GLY A 531 19.83 -3.15 1.95
N THR A 532 19.77 -2.04 1.27
CA THR A 532 20.32 -1.90 -0.08
C THR A 532 21.65 -1.17 -0.02
N VAL A 533 22.67 -1.73 -0.65
CA VAL A 533 23.95 -1.03 -0.77
C VAL A 533 23.75 0.20 -1.65
N SER A 534 23.83 1.37 -1.04
CA SER A 534 23.71 2.64 -1.76
C SER A 534 25.09 3.12 -2.22
N PHE A 535 25.29 3.17 -3.51
CA PHE A 535 26.48 3.83 -4.08
C PHE A 535 26.25 5.33 -4.17
N ARG A 536 27.30 6.11 -3.93
CA ARG A 536 27.28 7.56 -4.09
C ARG A 536 26.96 7.91 -5.54
N LYS A 537 25.76 8.45 -5.77
CA LYS A 537 25.30 8.83 -7.10
C LYS A 537 25.66 10.29 -7.38
N GLU A 538 25.87 10.62 -8.65
CA GLU A 538 25.95 12.02 -9.10
C GLU A 538 24.63 12.74 -8.79
N ARG A 539 24.68 14.04 -8.47
CA ARG A 539 23.47 14.81 -8.04
C ARG A 539 22.27 14.66 -8.99
N TRP A 540 22.48 14.62 -10.30
CA TRP A 540 21.41 14.53 -11.28
C TRP A 540 20.70 13.17 -11.28
N ARG A 541 21.30 12.14 -10.69
CA ARG A 541 20.75 10.78 -10.51
C ARG A 541 19.95 10.63 -9.24
N ASN A 542 20.06 11.59 -8.31
CA ASN A 542 19.33 11.49 -7.06
C ASN A 542 17.85 11.54 -7.33
N ARG A 543 17.13 10.55 -6.80
CA ARG A 543 15.68 10.46 -6.90
C ARG A 543 15.05 11.21 -5.74
N LYS A 544 13.90 11.85 -5.97
CA LYS A 544 13.10 12.47 -4.90
C LYS A 544 12.53 11.40 -3.97
N LYS A 545 12.26 10.22 -4.55
CA LYS A 545 11.71 9.08 -3.84
C LYS A 545 12.63 7.88 -4.02
N ASP A 546 13.71 7.81 -3.22
CA ASP A 546 14.52 6.60 -3.17
C ASP A 546 13.70 5.46 -2.56
N PHE A 547 13.90 4.26 -3.09
CA PHE A 547 13.26 3.07 -2.56
C PHE A 547 13.91 2.70 -1.22
N SER A 548 13.15 2.69 -0.15
CA SER A 548 13.53 2.15 1.16
C SER A 548 12.77 0.84 1.39
N LEU A 549 13.50 -0.22 1.68
CA LEU A 549 12.93 -1.50 2.11
C LEU A 549 12.17 -1.33 3.43
N GLY A 550 12.71 -0.52 4.34
CA GLY A 550 12.06 -0.22 5.62
C GLY A 550 10.67 0.35 5.43
N GLU A 551 10.53 1.40 4.61
CA GLU A 551 9.23 2.05 4.37
C GLU A 551 8.30 1.24 3.46
N SER A 552 8.85 0.54 2.46
CA SER A 552 8.05 -0.14 1.44
C SER A 552 7.70 -1.60 1.78
N VAL A 553 8.48 -2.24 2.68
CA VAL A 553 8.34 -3.66 3.02
C VAL A 553 8.15 -3.86 4.52
N LEU A 554 9.11 -3.42 5.36
CA LEU A 554 9.10 -3.74 6.79
C LEU A 554 7.93 -3.05 7.52
N MET A 555 7.70 -1.77 7.27
CA MET A 555 6.60 -1.03 7.91
C MET A 555 5.22 -1.56 7.51
N PRO A 556 4.91 -1.80 6.21
CA PRO A 556 3.65 -2.43 5.81
C PRO A 556 3.47 -3.85 6.39
N PHE A 557 4.54 -4.64 6.46
CA PHE A 557 4.50 -5.96 7.08
C PHE A 557 4.09 -5.87 8.57
N LEU A 558 4.77 -5.03 9.35
CA LEU A 558 4.44 -4.82 10.76
C LEU A 558 3.01 -4.28 10.96
N ALA A 559 2.58 -3.35 10.11
CA ALA A 559 1.20 -2.85 10.12
C ALA A 559 0.20 -3.99 9.84
N SER A 560 0.48 -4.87 8.88
CA SER A 560 -0.36 -6.03 8.57
C SER A 560 -0.51 -7.01 9.74
N LYS A 561 0.50 -7.06 10.62
CA LYS A 561 0.49 -7.85 11.86
C LYS A 561 -0.14 -7.10 13.03
N GLY A 562 -0.52 -5.84 12.87
CA GLY A 562 -1.03 -5.00 13.96
C GLY A 562 0.02 -4.65 15.03
N VAL A 563 1.29 -4.80 14.71
CA VAL A 563 2.40 -4.55 15.64
C VAL A 563 2.74 -3.06 15.65
N LYS A 564 2.42 -2.38 16.75
CA LYS A 564 2.72 -0.96 16.94
C LYS A 564 4.10 -0.70 17.48
N LYS A 565 4.61 -1.62 18.28
CA LYS A 565 5.89 -1.50 18.97
C LYS A 565 6.54 -2.87 19.04
N LEU A 566 7.75 -2.96 18.50
CA LEU A 566 8.58 -4.15 18.63
C LEU A 566 9.12 -4.26 20.05
N ASP A 567 9.08 -5.46 20.62
CA ASP A 567 9.68 -5.71 21.91
C ASP A 567 11.20 -5.70 21.82
N ALA A 568 11.78 -6.23 20.71
CA ALA A 568 13.20 -6.12 20.45
C ALA A 568 13.52 -6.03 18.96
N LEU A 569 14.58 -5.31 18.65
CA LEU A 569 15.32 -5.38 17.40
C LEU A 569 16.68 -5.99 17.68
N ILE A 570 16.97 -7.14 17.10
CA ILE A 570 18.26 -7.82 17.21
C ILE A 570 19.02 -7.61 15.91
N LEU A 571 20.23 -7.07 15.98
CA LEU A 571 21.12 -6.94 14.82
C LEU A 571 22.27 -7.94 14.99
N THR A 572 22.42 -8.82 14.00
CA THR A 572 23.40 -9.91 14.09
C THR A 572 24.84 -9.42 13.93
N HIS A 573 25.08 -8.50 12.99
CA HIS A 573 26.36 -7.83 12.75
C HIS A 573 26.14 -6.52 11.96
N ALA A 574 27.19 -5.77 11.69
CA ALA A 574 27.10 -4.40 11.20
C ALA A 574 27.20 -4.25 9.68
N ASP A 575 26.88 -5.28 8.90
CA ASP A 575 26.89 -5.16 7.44
C ASP A 575 25.58 -4.54 6.91
N GLN A 576 25.70 -3.79 5.82
CA GLN A 576 24.62 -2.96 5.29
C GLN A 576 23.37 -3.76 4.90
N ASP A 577 23.53 -4.99 4.44
CA ASP A 577 22.43 -5.89 4.08
C ASP A 577 21.76 -6.57 5.28
N HIS A 578 22.21 -6.26 6.50
CA HIS A 578 21.58 -6.64 7.77
C HIS A 578 21.03 -5.45 8.53
N ILE A 579 21.74 -4.32 8.56
CA ILE A 579 21.36 -3.15 9.37
C ILE A 579 20.81 -1.97 8.57
N GLY A 580 20.80 -2.04 7.24
CA GLY A 580 20.56 -0.89 6.38
C GLY A 580 19.24 -0.16 6.61
N GLU A 581 18.22 -0.85 7.05
CA GLU A 581 16.90 -0.26 7.36
C GLU A 581 16.61 -0.13 8.86
N ALA A 582 17.58 -0.45 9.73
CA ALA A 582 17.40 -0.34 11.19
C ALA A 582 17.06 1.09 11.61
N GLN A 583 17.65 2.10 10.95
CA GLN A 583 17.34 3.50 11.20
C GLN A 583 15.84 3.80 11.00
N VAL A 584 15.21 3.25 9.96
CA VAL A 584 13.79 3.46 9.67
C VAL A 584 12.92 2.85 10.78
N LEU A 585 13.23 1.63 11.23
CA LEU A 585 12.50 0.98 12.31
C LEU A 585 12.66 1.74 13.64
N ILE A 586 13.85 2.23 13.95
CA ILE A 586 14.13 3.01 15.16
C ILE A 586 13.34 4.33 15.14
N GLN A 587 13.31 5.03 14.04
CA GLN A 587 12.66 6.34 13.95
C GLN A 587 11.14 6.29 13.79
N LYS A 588 10.64 5.33 12.97
CA LYS A 588 9.21 5.27 12.63
C LYS A 588 8.44 4.24 13.46
N HIS A 589 9.11 3.20 13.92
CA HIS A 589 8.48 2.13 14.70
C HIS A 589 9.14 2.05 16.07
N LYS A 590 8.39 2.36 17.11
CA LYS A 590 8.93 2.43 18.49
C LYS A 590 9.42 1.04 18.94
N VAL A 591 10.72 0.83 18.86
CA VAL A 591 11.42 -0.35 19.37
C VAL A 591 11.63 -0.18 20.88
N LYS A 592 11.40 -1.20 21.69
CA LYS A 592 11.65 -1.11 23.14
C LYS A 592 13.14 -1.26 23.46
N GLN A 593 13.78 -2.26 22.84
CA GLN A 593 15.21 -2.53 23.05
C GLN A 593 15.90 -2.90 21.74
N LEU A 594 17.13 -2.48 21.61
CA LEU A 594 18.05 -2.84 20.53
C LEU A 594 19.13 -3.76 21.09
N ILE A 595 19.27 -4.95 20.51
CA ILE A 595 20.26 -5.95 20.95
C ILE A 595 21.31 -6.10 19.82
N VAL A 596 22.58 -5.96 20.21
CA VAL A 596 23.71 -6.03 19.28
C VAL A 596 24.81 -6.93 19.83
N PRO A 597 25.66 -7.54 19.01
CA PRO A 597 26.81 -8.32 19.47
C PRO A 597 27.88 -7.43 20.11
N LYS A 598 28.72 -8.04 20.94
CA LYS A 598 29.91 -7.39 21.45
C LYS A 598 30.84 -6.99 20.30
N GLY A 599 31.22 -5.71 20.25
CA GLY A 599 32.05 -5.17 19.17
C GLY A 599 31.32 -4.64 17.94
N PHE A 600 29.98 -4.53 18.01
CA PHE A 600 29.15 -4.03 16.92
C PHE A 600 29.57 -2.63 16.41
N ALA A 601 29.93 -1.72 17.31
CA ALA A 601 30.31 -0.34 16.95
C ALA A 601 31.77 -0.24 16.50
N ALA A 602 32.15 -0.97 15.44
CA ALA A 602 33.51 -0.91 14.89
C ALA A 602 33.74 0.27 13.93
N GLU A 603 32.67 0.77 13.28
CA GLU A 603 32.73 1.88 12.33
C GLU A 603 31.89 3.09 12.81
N PRO A 604 32.21 4.32 12.33
CA PRO A 604 31.42 5.51 12.71
C PRO A 604 29.94 5.47 12.32
N SER A 605 29.59 4.72 11.26
CA SER A 605 28.21 4.47 10.84
C SER A 605 27.42 3.72 11.92
N ASP A 606 28.05 2.71 12.51
CA ASP A 606 27.45 1.80 13.47
C ASP A 606 27.24 2.53 14.82
N GLU A 607 28.24 3.31 15.23
CA GLU A 607 28.13 4.18 16.38
C GLU A 607 27.00 5.21 16.22
N LYS A 608 26.82 5.77 15.01
CA LYS A 608 25.72 6.70 14.73
C LYS A 608 24.35 6.05 14.91
N LEU A 609 24.19 4.78 14.52
CA LEU A 609 22.95 4.01 14.72
C LEU A 609 22.66 3.80 16.22
N LEU A 610 23.69 3.44 17.01
CA LEU A 610 23.52 3.28 18.46
C LEU A 610 23.17 4.61 19.14
N ARG A 611 23.83 5.69 18.76
CA ARG A 611 23.52 7.04 19.27
C ARG A 611 22.08 7.45 18.90
N LEU A 612 21.60 7.11 17.72
CA LEU A 612 20.22 7.35 17.33
C LEU A 612 19.24 6.58 18.22
N ALA A 613 19.49 5.27 18.46
CA ALA A 613 18.66 4.47 19.32
C ALA A 613 18.57 5.05 20.75
N LEU A 614 19.71 5.46 21.31
CA LEU A 614 19.76 6.11 22.62
C LEU A 614 19.00 7.46 22.64
N LYS A 615 19.10 8.25 21.57
CA LYS A 615 18.37 9.51 21.43
C LYS A 615 16.84 9.30 21.40
N GLU A 616 16.39 8.21 20.74
CA GLU A 616 14.97 7.85 20.69
C GLU A 616 14.49 7.13 21.97
N GLY A 617 15.34 7.02 23.01
CA GLY A 617 15.02 6.41 24.30
C GLY A 617 14.92 4.90 24.25
N ILE A 618 15.59 4.24 23.30
CA ILE A 618 15.63 2.79 23.15
C ILE A 618 16.76 2.25 24.01
N GLU A 619 16.46 1.21 24.80
CA GLU A 619 17.47 0.49 25.57
C GLU A 619 18.40 -0.28 24.64
N VAL A 620 19.72 -0.07 24.78
CA VAL A 620 20.72 -0.76 23.95
C VAL A 620 21.41 -1.81 24.79
N ASN A 621 21.25 -3.08 24.43
CA ASN A 621 21.80 -4.23 25.11
C ASN A 621 22.86 -4.93 24.26
N VAL A 622 24.00 -5.26 24.86
CA VAL A 622 25.09 -5.98 24.22
C VAL A 622 25.01 -7.45 24.62
N ALA A 623 24.86 -8.33 23.61
CA ALA A 623 24.77 -9.78 23.81
C ALA A 623 26.08 -10.49 23.46
N LYS A 624 26.38 -11.56 24.18
CA LYS A 624 27.57 -12.42 23.99
C LYS A 624 27.21 -13.88 24.23
N ARG A 625 28.08 -14.77 23.84
CA ARG A 625 27.96 -16.23 24.08
C ARG A 625 27.61 -16.54 25.55
N GLY A 626 26.63 -17.38 25.70
CA GLY A 626 26.11 -17.83 26.99
C GLY A 626 24.96 -17.00 27.56
N ASP A 627 24.68 -15.84 27.00
CA ASP A 627 23.51 -15.04 27.39
C ASP A 627 22.22 -15.70 26.97
N ILE A 628 21.16 -15.50 27.72
CA ILE A 628 19.78 -15.91 27.39
C ILE A 628 18.94 -14.64 27.31
N LEU A 629 18.38 -14.38 26.13
CA LEU A 629 17.54 -13.22 25.88
C LEU A 629 16.08 -13.62 26.09
N HIS A 630 15.44 -13.04 27.09
CA HIS A 630 14.01 -13.22 27.36
C HIS A 630 13.23 -12.03 26.80
N ILE A 631 12.38 -12.27 25.78
CA ILE A 631 11.58 -11.22 25.12
C ILE A 631 10.12 -11.69 25.10
N GLY A 632 9.34 -11.24 26.08
CA GLY A 632 8.02 -11.80 26.34
C GLY A 632 8.10 -13.31 26.61
N ASN A 633 7.40 -14.10 25.81
CA ASN A 633 7.43 -15.57 25.90
C ASN A 633 8.46 -16.22 24.94
N LEU A 634 9.35 -15.43 24.34
CA LEU A 634 10.44 -15.92 23.49
C LEU A 634 11.74 -16.01 24.30
N GLU A 635 12.46 -17.11 24.09
CA GLU A 635 13.79 -17.32 24.66
C GLU A 635 14.79 -17.58 23.55
N PHE A 636 15.87 -16.79 23.53
CA PHE A 636 16.97 -16.95 22.59
C PHE A 636 18.26 -17.23 23.36
N TYR A 637 18.91 -18.32 23.04
CA TYR A 637 20.21 -18.69 23.56
C TYR A 637 21.30 -18.18 22.62
N VAL A 638 22.19 -17.34 23.13
CA VAL A 638 23.28 -16.75 22.35
C VAL A 638 24.45 -17.72 22.32
N LEU A 639 24.75 -18.27 21.14
CA LEU A 639 25.81 -19.25 20.94
C LEU A 639 27.14 -18.61 20.49
N SER A 640 27.11 -17.44 19.86
CA SER A 640 28.25 -16.65 19.35
C SER A 640 27.83 -15.17 19.30
N PRO A 641 28.80 -14.19 19.36
CA PRO A 641 30.23 -14.35 19.57
C PRO A 641 30.61 -14.44 21.06
N LYS A 642 31.80 -14.97 21.38
CA LYS A 642 32.41 -14.91 22.72
C LYS A 642 32.98 -13.52 22.97
N GLU A 643 33.76 -13.02 22.03
CA GLU A 643 34.41 -11.72 22.03
C GLU A 643 34.22 -11.06 20.65
N ALA A 644 34.50 -9.77 20.56
CA ALA A 644 34.52 -9.07 19.28
C ALA A 644 35.57 -9.67 18.35
N ASP A 645 35.18 -10.18 17.20
CA ASP A 645 36.15 -10.59 16.18
C ASP A 645 36.64 -9.33 15.44
N LYS A 646 37.93 -9.01 15.61
CA LYS A 646 38.56 -7.86 14.95
C LYS A 646 38.90 -8.11 13.48
N ASN A 647 38.93 -9.37 13.06
CA ASN A 647 39.40 -9.79 11.73
C ASN A 647 38.22 -10.05 10.76
N SER A 648 37.06 -10.38 11.24
CA SER A 648 35.87 -10.69 10.43
C SER A 648 34.59 -10.21 11.09
N LYS A 649 33.86 -9.31 10.44
CA LYS A 649 32.53 -8.89 10.89
C LYS A 649 31.56 -10.07 10.90
N ASN A 650 31.68 -10.96 9.89
CA ASN A 650 30.78 -12.11 9.73
C ASN A 650 30.96 -13.12 10.86
N ASN A 651 32.20 -13.45 11.27
CA ASN A 651 32.46 -14.32 12.41
C ASN A 651 32.09 -13.68 13.75
N GLY A 652 31.93 -12.36 13.78
CA GLY A 652 31.31 -11.61 14.89
C GLY A 652 29.79 -11.66 14.95
N SER A 653 29.13 -12.38 14.05
CA SER A 653 27.67 -12.49 14.01
C SER A 653 27.08 -13.08 15.29
N LEU A 654 25.97 -12.49 15.70
CA LEU A 654 25.15 -13.02 16.80
C LEU A 654 24.45 -14.28 16.32
N VAL A 655 24.86 -15.44 16.84
CA VAL A 655 24.22 -16.72 16.55
C VAL A 655 23.21 -17.04 17.63
N LEU A 656 21.98 -17.29 17.23
CA LEU A 656 20.88 -17.52 18.15
C LEU A 656 20.30 -18.92 17.97
N TRP A 657 20.02 -19.58 19.08
CA TRP A 657 19.23 -20.79 19.10
C TRP A 657 17.93 -20.54 19.88
N MET A 658 16.81 -21.01 19.36
CA MET A 658 15.50 -20.85 20.00
C MET A 658 14.60 -22.05 19.75
N LYS A 659 13.56 -22.20 20.58
CA LYS A 659 12.45 -23.13 20.33
C LYS A 659 11.18 -22.37 19.96
N ALA A 660 10.57 -22.73 18.84
CA ALA A 660 9.32 -22.15 18.40
C ALA A 660 8.49 -23.17 17.61
N GLY A 661 7.20 -23.31 17.95
CA GLY A 661 6.26 -24.16 17.23
C GLY A 661 6.65 -25.64 17.12
N GLY A 662 7.24 -26.21 18.16
CA GLY A 662 7.69 -27.61 18.22
C GLY A 662 9.02 -27.89 17.53
N PHE A 663 9.66 -26.87 16.94
CA PHE A 663 10.99 -26.99 16.33
C PHE A 663 12.04 -26.19 17.09
N SER A 664 13.28 -26.71 17.04
CA SER A 664 14.48 -25.99 17.41
C SER A 664 15.05 -25.27 16.18
N TRP A 665 15.39 -24.00 16.32
CA TRP A 665 15.87 -23.12 15.26
C TRP A 665 17.30 -22.68 15.55
N LEU A 666 18.19 -22.76 14.55
CA LEU A 666 19.52 -22.19 14.60
C LEU A 666 19.62 -21.05 13.58
N LEU A 667 19.82 -19.82 14.08
CA LEU A 667 19.92 -18.60 13.30
C LEU A 667 21.37 -18.13 13.33
N THR A 668 22.08 -18.29 12.22
CA THR A 668 23.54 -18.16 12.19
C THR A 668 24.03 -16.78 11.80
N GLY A 669 23.12 -15.85 11.41
CA GLY A 669 23.56 -14.61 10.76
C GLY A 669 24.44 -14.93 9.56
N ASP A 670 25.58 -14.28 9.48
CA ASP A 670 26.58 -14.50 8.43
C ASP A 670 27.83 -15.24 8.88
N LEU A 671 27.69 -16.05 9.94
CA LEU A 671 28.78 -16.86 10.49
C LEU A 671 29.44 -17.71 9.40
N GLU A 672 30.75 -17.67 9.35
CA GLU A 672 31.59 -18.42 8.40
C GLU A 672 32.11 -19.73 9.02
N LYS A 673 32.72 -20.60 8.21
CA LYS A 673 33.17 -21.94 8.61
C LYS A 673 34.09 -21.95 9.83
N GLU A 674 34.93 -20.93 9.99
CA GLU A 674 35.81 -20.79 11.16
C GLU A 674 35.01 -20.60 12.43
N GLY A 675 34.04 -19.70 12.40
CA GLY A 675 33.11 -19.47 13.52
C GLY A 675 32.21 -20.66 13.80
N GLU A 676 31.73 -21.37 12.73
CA GLU A 676 30.97 -22.62 12.87
C GLU A 676 31.80 -23.69 13.63
N LYS A 677 33.09 -23.87 13.30
CA LYS A 677 33.95 -24.83 13.99
C LYS A 677 34.19 -24.49 15.44
N GLU A 678 34.36 -23.21 15.77
CA GLU A 678 34.47 -22.76 17.14
C GLU A 678 33.16 -23.02 17.92
N MET A 679 32.02 -22.70 17.35
CA MET A 679 30.70 -22.95 17.95
C MET A 679 30.46 -24.45 18.19
N MET A 680 30.74 -25.28 17.18
CA MET A 680 30.58 -26.74 17.30
C MET A 680 31.46 -27.35 18.38
N LYS A 681 32.70 -26.86 18.53
CA LYS A 681 33.60 -27.30 19.59
C LYS A 681 33.07 -26.97 20.98
N GLU A 682 32.44 -25.82 21.15
CA GLU A 682 31.84 -25.38 22.43
C GLU A 682 30.55 -26.11 22.74
N TYR A 683 29.74 -26.38 21.69
CA TYR A 683 28.44 -27.04 21.82
C TYR A 683 28.38 -28.37 21.07
N PRO A 684 29.10 -29.42 21.47
CA PRO A 684 29.23 -30.69 20.73
C PRO A 684 27.90 -31.45 20.55
N ASN A 685 26.91 -31.19 21.40
CA ASN A 685 25.60 -31.80 21.34
C ASN A 685 24.51 -30.90 20.72
N LEU A 686 24.90 -29.81 20.07
CA LEU A 686 23.94 -28.90 19.46
C LEU A 686 23.15 -29.60 18.34
N LYS A 687 21.80 -29.51 18.46
CA LYS A 687 20.85 -29.97 17.44
C LYS A 687 19.89 -28.84 17.09
N ALA A 688 19.47 -28.81 15.84
CA ALA A 688 18.48 -27.84 15.35
C ALA A 688 17.66 -28.43 14.22
N ASP A 689 16.33 -28.41 14.36
CA ASP A 689 15.44 -28.90 13.31
C ASP A 689 15.41 -27.99 12.09
N ILE A 690 15.56 -26.67 12.29
CA ILE A 690 15.53 -25.68 11.22
C ILE A 690 16.80 -24.81 11.30
N LEU A 691 17.50 -24.73 10.18
CA LEU A 691 18.71 -23.93 10.03
C LEU A 691 18.41 -22.71 9.15
N LYS A 692 18.67 -21.49 9.64
CA LYS A 692 18.94 -20.35 8.76
C LYS A 692 20.38 -20.50 8.24
N VAL A 693 20.53 -20.68 6.95
CA VAL A 693 21.84 -20.89 6.31
C VAL A 693 22.69 -19.63 6.45
N GLY A 694 23.95 -19.82 6.86
CA GLY A 694 24.88 -18.73 7.08
C GLY A 694 25.24 -17.99 5.79
N HIS A 695 25.42 -16.68 5.89
CA HIS A 695 25.93 -15.79 4.83
C HIS A 695 25.25 -16.03 3.47
N HIS A 696 23.91 -16.11 3.48
CA HIS A 696 23.04 -16.29 2.32
C HIS A 696 23.36 -17.53 1.44
N GLY A 697 24.08 -18.51 1.98
CA GLY A 697 24.59 -19.67 1.25
C GLY A 697 25.90 -19.40 0.51
N SER A 698 26.76 -18.54 1.07
CA SER A 698 28.12 -18.33 0.60
C SER A 698 28.96 -19.61 0.71
N LYS A 699 29.95 -19.78 -0.15
CA LYS A 699 30.97 -20.87 -0.08
C LYS A 699 31.73 -20.87 1.25
N GLY A 700 31.89 -19.72 1.89
CA GLY A 700 32.57 -19.52 3.15
C GLY A 700 31.78 -20.01 4.37
N SER A 701 30.50 -20.36 4.24
CA SER A 701 29.62 -20.72 5.33
C SER A 701 28.94 -22.09 5.12
N THR A 702 28.24 -22.56 6.12
CA THR A 702 27.40 -23.77 6.13
C THR A 702 28.20 -25.01 5.68
N GLY A 703 29.22 -25.30 6.50
CA GLY A 703 30.10 -26.46 6.28
C GLY A 703 29.39 -27.79 6.49
N GLU A 704 29.86 -28.85 5.79
CA GLU A 704 29.25 -30.19 5.91
C GLU A 704 29.34 -30.74 7.36
N GLU A 705 30.35 -30.35 8.13
CA GLU A 705 30.53 -30.75 9.54
C GLU A 705 29.40 -30.20 10.40
N LEU A 706 28.98 -28.93 10.14
CA LEU A 706 27.85 -28.32 10.84
C LEU A 706 26.56 -29.10 10.56
N ILE A 707 26.29 -29.41 9.28
CA ILE A 707 25.06 -30.13 8.88
C ILE A 707 25.02 -31.52 9.52
N LYS A 708 26.14 -32.24 9.54
CA LYS A 708 26.26 -33.56 10.18
C LYS A 708 26.02 -33.50 11.69
N GLN A 709 26.46 -32.41 12.35
CA GLN A 709 26.28 -32.28 13.79
C GLN A 709 24.85 -31.90 14.17
N ILE A 710 24.26 -30.87 13.52
CA ILE A 710 22.95 -30.36 13.92
C ILE A 710 21.76 -31.15 13.35
N GLU A 711 21.95 -31.94 12.27
CA GLU A 711 20.96 -32.80 11.59
C GLU A 711 19.64 -32.05 11.28
N PRO A 712 19.67 -30.97 10.49
CA PRO A 712 18.50 -30.15 10.30
C PRO A 712 17.52 -30.82 9.35
N LYS A 713 16.21 -30.74 9.64
CA LYS A 713 15.13 -31.21 8.75
C LYS A 713 14.87 -30.23 7.60
N ALA A 714 15.08 -28.96 7.86
CA ALA A 714 14.89 -27.88 6.86
C ALA A 714 15.94 -26.78 7.01
N ALA A 715 16.25 -26.18 5.88
CA ALA A 715 17.16 -25.03 5.79
C ALA A 715 16.45 -23.87 5.09
N ILE A 716 16.59 -22.66 5.63
CA ILE A 716 16.06 -21.42 5.05
C ILE A 716 17.23 -20.58 4.55
N ILE A 717 17.16 -20.16 3.30
CA ILE A 717 18.16 -19.32 2.65
C ILE A 717 17.53 -18.01 2.27
N SER A 718 18.04 -16.91 2.81
CA SER A 718 17.70 -15.57 2.35
C SER A 718 18.62 -15.20 1.20
N ALA A 719 18.06 -14.92 0.03
CA ALA A 719 18.85 -14.54 -1.15
C ALA A 719 17.99 -13.72 -2.12
N GLY A 720 18.58 -12.76 -2.80
CA GLY A 720 17.92 -11.97 -3.82
C GLY A 720 17.85 -12.69 -5.16
N GLU A 721 16.73 -12.51 -5.87
CA GLU A 721 16.62 -12.94 -7.26
C GLU A 721 17.67 -12.22 -8.11
N HIS A 722 18.45 -12.95 -8.89
CA HIS A 722 19.55 -12.42 -9.71
C HIS A 722 20.59 -11.60 -8.91
N ASN A 723 20.91 -12.02 -7.66
CA ASN A 723 21.89 -11.31 -6.87
C ASN A 723 23.30 -11.38 -7.49
N ARG A 724 24.10 -10.34 -7.24
CA ARG A 724 25.43 -10.16 -7.84
C ARG A 724 26.48 -11.13 -7.31
N TYR A 725 26.22 -11.71 -6.13
CA TYR A 725 27.18 -12.59 -5.43
C TYR A 725 27.04 -14.05 -5.84
N GLY A 726 25.97 -14.39 -6.60
CA GLY A 726 25.69 -15.75 -7.03
C GLY A 726 25.22 -16.66 -5.88
N HIS A 727 24.70 -16.08 -4.79
CA HIS A 727 24.15 -16.81 -3.64
C HIS A 727 22.74 -17.34 -3.93
N PRO A 728 22.39 -18.52 -3.40
CA PRO A 728 23.25 -19.50 -2.75
C PRO A 728 24.14 -20.23 -3.76
N HIS A 729 25.38 -20.50 -3.36
CA HIS A 729 26.30 -21.29 -4.19
C HIS A 729 25.88 -22.76 -4.29
N GLY A 730 26.17 -23.38 -5.46
CA GLY A 730 25.85 -24.78 -5.72
C GLY A 730 26.42 -25.74 -4.68
N GLU A 731 27.63 -25.50 -4.22
CA GLU A 731 28.30 -26.32 -3.19
C GLU A 731 27.50 -26.43 -1.89
N VAL A 732 26.89 -25.32 -1.43
CA VAL A 732 26.06 -25.31 -0.22
C VAL A 732 24.75 -26.07 -0.45
N LEU A 733 24.14 -25.88 -1.64
CA LEU A 733 22.94 -26.61 -2.01
C LEU A 733 23.21 -28.13 -2.13
N ASP A 734 24.36 -28.52 -2.65
CA ASP A 734 24.77 -29.92 -2.78
C ASP A 734 25.01 -30.57 -1.41
N ILE A 735 25.59 -29.83 -0.45
CA ILE A 735 25.74 -30.30 0.93
C ILE A 735 24.36 -30.57 1.55
N LEU A 736 23.45 -29.60 1.47
CA LEU A 736 22.11 -29.74 2.04
C LEU A 736 21.33 -30.88 1.39
N ASN A 737 21.41 -31.03 0.06
CA ASN A 737 20.74 -32.10 -0.68
C ASN A 737 21.30 -33.50 -0.34
N ARG A 738 22.63 -33.65 -0.14
CA ARG A 738 23.26 -34.92 0.25
C ARG A 738 22.80 -35.40 1.63
N HIS A 739 22.37 -34.47 2.49
CA HIS A 739 21.88 -34.77 3.84
C HIS A 739 20.35 -34.75 3.93
N ASP A 740 19.62 -34.82 2.78
CA ASP A 740 18.15 -34.82 2.69
C ASP A 740 17.47 -33.63 3.39
N VAL A 741 18.17 -32.49 3.49
CA VAL A 741 17.64 -31.27 4.11
C VAL A 741 16.68 -30.56 3.17
N LYS A 742 15.44 -30.31 3.59
CA LYS A 742 14.45 -29.57 2.79
C LYS A 742 14.85 -28.09 2.70
N VAL A 743 15.11 -27.58 1.49
CA VAL A 743 15.58 -26.21 1.29
C VAL A 743 14.44 -25.29 0.89
N PHE A 744 14.28 -24.20 1.66
CA PHE A 744 13.43 -23.04 1.33
C PHE A 744 14.29 -21.84 0.98
N ARG A 745 13.95 -21.11 -0.08
CA ARG A 745 14.75 -19.96 -0.59
C ARG A 745 13.84 -18.78 -0.86
N THR A 746 14.22 -17.58 -0.38
CA THR A 746 13.38 -16.38 -0.58
C THR A 746 13.32 -15.93 -2.04
N ASP A 747 14.39 -16.11 -2.81
CA ASP A 747 14.44 -15.80 -4.26
C ASP A 747 13.46 -16.61 -5.12
N ARG A 748 13.00 -17.77 -4.62
CA ARG A 748 12.05 -18.66 -5.32
C ARG A 748 10.67 -18.70 -4.68
N HIS A 749 10.64 -18.69 -3.35
CA HIS A 749 9.42 -18.90 -2.59
C HIS A 749 8.84 -17.60 -2.02
N GLY A 750 9.53 -16.45 -2.21
CA GLY A 750 9.20 -15.22 -1.51
C GLY A 750 9.42 -15.38 -0.01
N SER A 751 8.68 -14.65 0.80
CA SER A 751 8.76 -14.82 2.25
C SER A 751 8.35 -16.23 2.68
N ILE A 752 9.10 -16.77 3.64
CA ILE A 752 8.91 -18.11 4.19
C ILE A 752 8.36 -17.92 5.60
N GLN A 753 7.08 -18.18 5.78
CA GLN A 753 6.34 -17.94 7.00
C GLN A 753 6.00 -19.29 7.66
N TYR A 754 6.38 -19.48 8.92
CA TYR A 754 5.97 -20.59 9.74
C TYR A 754 4.99 -20.10 10.81
N LEU A 755 3.72 -20.48 10.66
CA LEU A 755 2.66 -20.19 11.62
C LEU A 755 2.46 -21.39 12.52
N PHE A 756 2.37 -21.19 13.85
CA PHE A 756 2.24 -22.28 14.78
C PHE A 756 1.28 -21.97 15.94
N ARG A 757 0.67 -23.01 16.46
CA ARG A 757 -0.11 -22.99 17.69
C ARG A 757 0.28 -24.19 18.55
N GLY A 758 0.79 -23.93 19.74
CA GLY A 758 1.40 -24.97 20.57
C GLY A 758 2.61 -25.61 19.87
N GLY A 759 2.65 -26.94 19.79
CA GLY A 759 3.73 -27.69 19.16
C GLY A 759 3.57 -27.98 17.67
N ASN A 760 2.48 -27.52 17.04
CA ASN A 760 2.18 -27.77 15.63
C ASN A 760 2.19 -26.49 14.80
N GLY A 761 2.72 -26.56 13.59
CA GLY A 761 2.74 -25.42 12.70
C GLY A 761 2.80 -25.78 11.22
N THR A 762 2.62 -24.77 10.37
CA THR A 762 2.58 -24.91 8.91
C THR A 762 3.44 -23.85 8.24
N PHE A 763 4.21 -24.28 7.23
CA PHE A 763 4.94 -23.35 6.36
C PHE A 763 4.03 -22.81 5.26
N LEU A 764 3.97 -21.49 5.15
CA LEU A 764 3.34 -20.75 4.05
C LEU A 764 4.42 -20.06 3.22
N LEU A 765 4.26 -20.08 1.91
CA LEU A 765 5.19 -19.49 0.95
C LEU A 765 4.48 -18.41 0.14
N HIS A 766 5.21 -17.36 -0.20
CA HIS A 766 4.69 -16.20 -0.92
C HIS A 766 5.46 -15.96 -2.24
N PRO A 767 5.38 -16.89 -3.22
CA PRO A 767 6.21 -16.84 -4.42
C PRO A 767 5.90 -15.59 -5.27
N PRO A 768 6.93 -14.98 -5.88
CA PRO A 768 6.80 -13.72 -6.64
C PRO A 768 5.97 -13.87 -7.92
N TYR A 769 5.91 -15.07 -8.46
CA TYR A 769 5.20 -15.36 -9.70
C TYR A 769 4.23 -16.53 -9.51
N ASP A 770 3.15 -16.54 -10.29
CA ASP A 770 2.37 -17.78 -10.48
C ASP A 770 3.27 -18.81 -11.15
N LYS A 771 3.09 -20.08 -10.81
CA LYS A 771 3.81 -21.16 -11.50
C LYS A 771 3.53 -21.06 -13.00
N VAL A 772 4.39 -20.35 -13.72
CA VAL A 772 4.40 -20.41 -15.18
C VAL A 772 5.04 -21.75 -15.51
N HIS A 773 4.28 -22.62 -16.16
CA HIS A 773 4.75 -23.90 -16.62
C HIS A 773 5.93 -23.74 -17.59
N SER A 774 7.17 -23.74 -17.11
CA SER A 774 8.29 -24.09 -17.96
C SER A 774 8.21 -25.60 -18.22
N PRO A 775 8.45 -26.07 -19.44
CA PRO A 775 8.43 -27.52 -19.75
C PRO A 775 9.36 -28.37 -18.86
N GLN A 776 10.38 -27.76 -18.27
CA GLN A 776 11.32 -28.43 -17.36
C GLN A 776 10.80 -28.57 -15.92
N GLU A 777 9.94 -27.65 -15.44
CA GLU A 777 9.35 -27.75 -14.10
C GLU A 777 8.15 -28.70 -14.03
N LYS A 778 7.46 -28.94 -15.15
CA LYS A 778 6.41 -30.00 -15.23
C LYS A 778 6.97 -31.37 -14.87
N MET A 779 8.14 -31.71 -15.34
CA MET A 779 8.78 -33.01 -15.03
C MET A 779 9.14 -33.17 -13.55
N THR A 780 9.51 -32.05 -12.87
CA THR A 780 9.86 -32.09 -11.43
C THR A 780 8.60 -32.05 -10.54
N ALA A 781 7.57 -31.34 -10.94
CA ALA A 781 6.30 -31.30 -10.21
C ALA A 781 5.50 -32.60 -10.33
N GLU A 782 5.50 -33.25 -11.50
CA GLU A 782 4.88 -34.55 -11.68
C GLU A 782 5.61 -35.68 -10.92
N LYS A 783 6.95 -35.62 -10.83
CA LYS A 783 7.72 -36.52 -9.96
C LYS A 783 7.43 -36.32 -8.48
N GLN A 784 7.20 -35.07 -8.02
CA GLN A 784 6.84 -34.79 -6.63
C GLN A 784 5.37 -35.11 -6.30
N GLN A 785 4.45 -35.00 -7.26
CA GLN A 785 3.06 -35.45 -7.08
C GLN A 785 2.92 -36.98 -7.08
N SER A 786 3.70 -37.67 -7.88
CA SER A 786 3.73 -39.15 -7.89
C SER A 786 4.37 -39.77 -6.64
N SER A 787 5.23 -39.01 -5.93
CA SER A 787 5.80 -39.43 -4.63
C SER A 787 4.86 -39.22 -3.45
N LYS A 788 3.89 -38.26 -3.57
CA LYS A 788 2.86 -38.02 -2.52
C LYS A 788 1.69 -39.00 -2.53
N SER A 789 1.53 -39.75 -3.61
CA SER A 789 0.47 -40.77 -3.71
C SER A 789 0.86 -42.18 -3.19
N ARG A 790 2.05 -42.29 -2.55
CA ARG A 790 2.50 -43.54 -1.92
C ARG A 790 2.97 -43.27 -0.48
N LEU A 791 2.02 -42.97 0.39
CA LEU A 791 2.16 -43.27 1.81
C LEU A 791 1.31 -44.51 2.06
N PRO A 792 1.88 -45.57 2.63
CA PRO A 792 1.07 -46.75 3.00
C PRO A 792 0.20 -46.38 4.19
N ASP A 793 -1.09 -46.63 4.05
CA ASP A 793 -1.99 -46.82 5.18
C ASP A 793 -1.52 -48.02 6.00
N GLY A 794 -1.48 -47.86 7.30
CA GLY A 794 -1.61 -49.01 8.16
C GLY A 794 -0.49 -49.30 9.16
N GLU A 795 -0.94 -49.32 10.38
CA GLU A 795 -0.57 -49.95 11.66
C GLU A 795 0.12 -49.06 12.68
#